data_2940c79534501d3603ef105d9dbfa045
#
_entry.id   2940c79534501d3603ef105d9dbfa045
#
_cell.length_a   1.000
_cell.length_b   1.000
_cell.length_c   1.000
_cell.angle_alpha   90.00
_cell.angle_beta   90.00
_cell.angle_gamma   90.00
#
_symmetry.space_group_name_H-M   'P 1'
#
loop_
_entity.id
_entity.type
_entity.pdbx_description
1 polymer ?
#
loop_
_entity_poly.entity_id
_entity_poly.type
_entity_poly.pdbx_seq_one_letter_code
_entity_poly.pdbx_strand_id
1 'polypeptide(L)'
;MPPRGAPRSCRNESRDGRAADDSRTAGKGKGGNAMTDRSDTLRTSIATVSIAGDFREKLAAISRAGYTGIEIFEQDFIAFDGAPVDVGWLVADYGLEIMLFQPFRDFEGLPEPYRSRAFDRAERKFDLMNSMGCDLVLVCSNIAAAALGGIDRAADDFAELGERAGKRGIRVGFEALAWGRHINDHRDAWEVVRRADHSHVGLILDSFHTLSRDIDPQTIRSIPGDKIFFVQLADAPKIDMDLFYWSRHFRNMPGEGDLPVVDFMRAVAATGYDGPLSLEIFNDQFRAGSPVEIARDGHRSLMGLMDDVRRSEPDIRLPAPDMPPRAQCGGVEFVEFTTSEEEAAELAGFLSVMGFTHAGTHVSKQVAQWRQNDINILINTEESGFAHSAYQTHGTSVCDIALRVDDAAQTIERARMLGAETVTTPAGEGELSIPAIRGVGGGMIRFIDAGSDLARLWEIDFVPVAGAGDVSGVGLRRVDHLAQTMKYEEMLTWTLFYTSILDTGKVPMVDVVDPGGLVRSRAIQNDSGELRVTLNGAENQNTLAGHFIDRTFGAAVQHIAFACDDIFATAEALAARGFEALAMSANYYDDLGARFGLDEAFLSRLQTFSILYDEDAQGRFFQFYSRRRSSEIFFEIVQRLDGYDGYGAANAPFRISAQKRDLNGSPFTAATGN
;
A
#
# COMPACT_ATOMS: atom_id res chain seq x y z
N MET A 1 40.50 37.00 -10.62
CA MET A 1 41.68 37.42 -9.87
C MET A 1 41.50 37.03 -8.42
N PRO A 2 42.47 36.29 -7.84
CA PRO A 2 42.45 35.77 -6.44
C PRO A 2 43.10 36.74 -5.45
N PRO A 3 43.26 36.41 -4.15
CA PRO A 3 44.16 35.34 -3.69
C PRO A 3 43.65 34.49 -2.50
N ARG A 4 43.99 33.24 -2.47
CA ARG A 4 45.03 32.43 -1.76
C ARG A 4 45.19 32.70 -0.26
N GLY A 5 45.11 31.59 0.53
CA GLY A 5 45.62 31.46 1.88
C GLY A 5 45.42 30.08 2.48
N ALA A 6 46.39 29.20 2.36
CA ALA A 6 46.62 28.01 3.16
C ALA A 6 47.83 28.26 4.07
N PRO A 7 48.34 27.33 4.89
CA PRO A 7 47.78 26.41 5.88
C PRO A 7 48.44 26.55 7.26
N ARG A 8 48.02 25.88 8.32
CA ARG A 8 48.91 25.61 9.48
C ARG A 8 48.68 24.22 10.07
N SER A 9 49.74 23.48 10.05
CA SER A 9 50.08 22.26 10.80
C SER A 9 50.42 22.54 12.26
N CYS A 10 50.31 21.52 13.14
CA CYS A 10 51.19 21.12 14.26
C CYS A 10 50.53 19.98 14.99
N ARG A 11 51.08 18.79 14.95
CA ARG A 11 52.15 18.10 15.68
C ARG A 11 51.77 17.61 17.09
N ASN A 12 51.71 16.28 17.16
CA ASN A 12 52.38 15.32 18.08
C ASN A 12 52.60 15.65 19.56
N GLU A 13 52.21 14.64 20.37
CA GLU A 13 53.04 13.97 21.40
C GLU A 13 52.17 12.89 22.06
N SER A 14 52.41 11.65 22.04
CA SER A 14 53.43 10.64 22.43
C SER A 14 53.36 10.20 23.90
N ARG A 15 53.30 8.85 24.09
CA ARG A 15 53.81 7.98 25.17
C ARG A 15 52.98 7.85 26.46
N ASP A 16 52.81 6.73 27.06
CA ASP A 16 53.45 5.44 27.41
C ASP A 16 52.39 4.59 28.10
N GLY A 17 52.30 3.28 28.13
CA GLY A 17 53.22 2.20 28.20
C GLY A 17 52.79 1.17 29.28
N ARG A 18 53.05 -0.14 29.02
CA ARG A 18 53.02 -1.35 29.92
C ARG A 18 51.70 -2.09 30.03
N ALA A 19 51.66 -3.35 30.00
CA ALA A 19 52.50 -4.56 29.76
C ALA A 19 51.67 -5.77 30.22
N ALA A 20 51.69 -6.75 29.37
CA ALA A 20 51.55 -8.20 29.50
C ALA A 20 51.06 -8.83 30.85
N ASP A 21 50.18 -9.78 30.75
CA ASP A 21 50.45 -11.09 31.35
C ASP A 21 49.79 -12.23 30.54
N ASP A 22 50.55 -13.27 30.47
CA ASP A 22 50.38 -14.49 29.68
C ASP A 22 49.87 -15.61 30.61
N SER A 23 48.81 -16.36 30.21
CA SER A 23 48.71 -17.74 30.72
C SER A 23 47.88 -18.59 29.76
N ARG A 24 48.60 -19.47 29.07
CA ARG A 24 48.10 -20.63 28.31
C ARG A 24 47.41 -21.62 29.24
N THR A 25 46.26 -22.17 28.82
CA THR A 25 45.99 -23.61 29.03
C THR A 25 45.24 -24.20 27.84
N ALA A 26 45.82 -25.22 27.25
CA ALA A 26 45.27 -26.04 26.21
C ALA A 26 44.21 -26.97 26.76
N GLY A 27 43.07 -27.09 26.06
CA GLY A 27 42.08 -28.14 26.28
C GLY A 27 41.58 -28.66 24.91
N LYS A 28 42.00 -29.86 24.55
CA LYS A 28 41.47 -30.68 23.43
C LYS A 28 40.06 -31.16 23.78
N GLY A 29 39.14 -31.07 22.83
CA GLY A 29 37.92 -31.84 22.95
C GLY A 29 36.84 -31.61 21.88
N LYS A 30 36.81 -32.52 20.95
CA LYS A 30 35.66 -33.08 20.22
C LYS A 30 34.91 -32.20 19.22
N GLY A 31 34.94 -32.67 17.95
CA GLY A 31 34.10 -32.25 16.87
C GLY A 31 32.61 -32.30 17.23
N GLY A 32 32.01 -31.13 17.19
CA GLY A 32 30.58 -30.91 17.11
C GLY A 32 30.32 -30.28 15.77
N ASN A 33 29.40 -30.83 15.00
CA ASN A 33 28.83 -30.23 13.80
C ASN A 33 28.53 -28.76 14.10
N ALA A 34 29.18 -27.87 13.42
CA ALA A 34 28.77 -26.48 13.36
C ALA A 34 27.44 -26.44 12.63
N MET A 35 26.33 -26.45 13.38
CA MET A 35 25.10 -25.86 12.91
C MET A 35 25.46 -24.39 12.65
N THR A 36 25.50 -24.01 11.37
CA THR A 36 25.59 -22.61 10.95
C THR A 36 24.52 -21.83 11.69
N ASP A 37 24.96 -20.84 12.44
CA ASP A 37 24.10 -19.86 13.11
C ASP A 37 23.25 -19.20 12.02
N ARG A 38 22.00 -19.63 11.84
CA ARG A 38 21.06 -19.06 10.88
C ARG A 38 20.75 -17.66 11.36
N SER A 39 20.99 -16.67 10.53
CA SER A 39 20.65 -15.27 10.78
C SER A 39 19.16 -15.18 11.15
N ASP A 40 18.85 -14.71 12.36
CA ASP A 40 17.48 -14.44 12.81
C ASP A 40 16.88 -13.20 12.11
N THR A 41 17.63 -12.52 11.23
CA THR A 41 17.24 -11.29 10.54
C THR A 41 16.82 -11.56 9.11
N LEU A 42 15.63 -11.10 8.74
CA LEU A 42 15.13 -11.17 7.37
C LEU A 42 16.03 -10.34 6.43
N ARG A 43 16.57 -10.99 5.40
CA ARG A 43 17.33 -10.31 4.34
C ARG A 43 16.37 -9.85 3.26
N THR A 44 16.20 -8.53 3.12
CA THR A 44 15.29 -7.91 2.16
C THR A 44 16.06 -7.22 1.04
N SER A 45 15.53 -7.33 -0.17
CA SER A 45 16.08 -6.75 -1.38
C SER A 45 14.98 -6.14 -2.25
N ILE A 46 15.36 -5.29 -3.17
CA ILE A 46 14.48 -4.77 -4.23
C ILE A 46 15.28 -4.59 -5.52
N ALA A 47 14.71 -4.99 -6.64
CA ALA A 47 15.28 -4.77 -7.94
C ALA A 47 15.28 -3.27 -8.29
N THR A 48 16.42 -2.75 -8.75
CA THR A 48 16.57 -1.32 -9.04
C THR A 48 15.62 -0.84 -10.14
N VAL A 49 15.11 -1.75 -10.97
CA VAL A 49 14.08 -1.46 -11.98
C VAL A 49 12.72 -1.08 -11.38
N SER A 50 12.46 -1.47 -10.13
CA SER A 50 11.18 -1.21 -9.44
C SER A 50 11.02 0.24 -9.01
N ILE A 51 12.08 1.03 -8.99
CA ILE A 51 12.13 2.39 -8.44
C ILE A 51 12.58 3.37 -9.53
N ALA A 52 11.99 4.57 -9.55
CA ALA A 52 12.40 5.66 -10.44
C ALA A 52 13.68 6.36 -9.95
N GLY A 53 14.26 7.20 -10.80
CA GLY A 53 15.43 8.00 -10.48
C GLY A 53 16.73 7.46 -11.04
N ASP A 54 17.83 8.20 -10.82
CA ASP A 54 19.18 7.72 -11.11
C ASP A 54 19.63 6.67 -10.08
N PHE A 55 20.76 6.01 -10.36
CA PHE A 55 21.20 4.91 -9.51
C PHE A 55 21.48 5.34 -8.05
N ARG A 56 21.99 6.57 -7.83
CA ARG A 56 22.27 7.11 -6.48
C ARG A 56 20.97 7.44 -5.73
N GLU A 57 20.00 8.03 -6.42
CA GLU A 57 18.68 8.32 -5.86
C GLU A 57 17.96 7.04 -5.44
N LYS A 58 18.02 5.99 -6.29
CA LYS A 58 17.49 4.66 -5.96
C LYS A 58 18.15 4.07 -4.72
N LEU A 59 19.48 4.06 -4.64
CA LEU A 59 20.21 3.54 -3.48
C LEU A 59 19.86 4.29 -2.18
N ALA A 60 19.76 5.62 -2.25
CA ALA A 60 19.38 6.43 -1.11
C ALA A 60 17.96 6.11 -0.60
N ALA A 61 17.02 5.91 -1.52
CA ALA A 61 15.64 5.55 -1.18
C ALA A 61 15.57 4.14 -0.56
N ILE A 62 16.24 3.16 -1.17
CA ILE A 62 16.29 1.76 -0.72
C ILE A 62 16.92 1.64 0.68
N SER A 63 18.07 2.28 0.87
CA SER A 63 18.78 2.29 2.18
C SER A 63 17.91 2.92 3.27
N ARG A 64 17.27 4.06 2.99
CA ARG A 64 16.36 4.75 3.93
C ARG A 64 15.15 3.91 4.30
N ALA A 65 14.65 3.09 3.38
CA ALA A 65 13.51 2.20 3.62
C ALA A 65 13.86 0.99 4.51
N GLY A 66 15.15 0.69 4.73
CA GLY A 66 15.60 -0.38 5.62
C GLY A 66 15.88 -1.72 4.93
N TYR A 67 16.01 -1.74 3.60
CA TYR A 67 16.47 -2.93 2.90
C TYR A 67 17.92 -3.27 3.24
N THR A 68 18.27 -4.55 3.15
CA THR A 68 19.64 -5.05 3.37
C THR A 68 20.44 -5.17 2.08
N GLY A 69 19.78 -5.16 0.91
CA GLY A 69 20.46 -5.22 -0.37
C GLY A 69 19.59 -4.88 -1.57
N ILE A 70 20.16 -5.10 -2.75
CA ILE A 70 19.55 -4.80 -4.04
C ILE A 70 19.76 -5.91 -5.06
N GLU A 71 18.87 -5.97 -6.04
CA GLU A 71 19.14 -6.59 -7.34
C GLU A 71 19.51 -5.49 -8.33
N ILE A 72 20.68 -5.60 -8.95
CA ILE A 72 21.06 -4.64 -10.00
C ILE A 72 20.44 -5.08 -11.33
N PHE A 73 19.57 -4.22 -11.85
CA PHE A 73 19.09 -4.34 -13.22
C PHE A 73 20.15 -3.81 -14.19
N GLU A 74 20.57 -4.62 -15.17
CA GLU A 74 21.71 -4.34 -16.04
C GLU A 74 21.69 -2.94 -16.68
N GLN A 75 20.50 -2.39 -16.98
CA GLN A 75 20.39 -1.05 -17.57
C GLN A 75 20.81 0.07 -16.62
N ASP A 76 20.57 -0.08 -15.32
CA ASP A 76 21.03 0.90 -14.32
C ASP A 76 22.56 0.86 -14.20
N PHE A 77 23.16 -0.34 -14.30
CA PHE A 77 24.61 -0.49 -14.37
C PHE A 77 25.20 0.15 -15.64
N ILE A 78 24.57 -0.07 -16.81
CA ILE A 78 25.03 0.51 -18.09
C ILE A 78 24.90 2.04 -18.08
N ALA A 79 23.88 2.58 -17.44
CA ALA A 79 23.65 4.02 -17.34
C ALA A 79 24.59 4.73 -16.33
N PHE A 80 25.24 3.97 -15.45
CA PHE A 80 26.14 4.52 -14.44
C PHE A 80 27.49 4.91 -15.07
N ASP A 81 27.92 6.16 -14.80
CA ASP A 81 29.20 6.69 -15.30
C ASP A 81 30.35 6.36 -14.32
N GLY A 82 30.81 5.10 -14.37
CA GLY A 82 31.89 4.61 -13.51
C GLY A 82 32.27 3.17 -13.85
N ALA A 83 33.37 2.68 -13.26
CA ALA A 83 33.81 1.31 -13.41
C ALA A 83 32.93 0.34 -12.58
N PRO A 84 32.90 -0.97 -12.90
CA PRO A 84 32.16 -1.95 -12.10
C PRO A 84 32.53 -1.95 -10.61
N VAL A 85 33.79 -1.74 -10.28
CA VAL A 85 34.26 -1.65 -8.87
C VAL A 85 33.66 -0.44 -8.15
N ASP A 86 33.44 0.67 -8.84
CA ASP A 86 32.86 1.89 -8.27
C ASP A 86 31.38 1.65 -7.90
N VAL A 87 30.66 0.81 -8.67
CA VAL A 87 29.29 0.39 -8.35
C VAL A 87 29.28 -0.40 -7.04
N GLY A 88 30.20 -1.37 -6.88
CA GLY A 88 30.33 -2.13 -5.64
C GLY A 88 30.58 -1.26 -4.41
N TRP A 89 31.53 -0.32 -4.51
CA TRP A 89 31.83 0.62 -3.43
C TRP A 89 30.62 1.53 -3.12
N LEU A 90 29.98 2.06 -4.16
CA LEU A 90 28.83 2.93 -3.99
C LEU A 90 27.68 2.22 -3.26
N VAL A 91 27.34 0.99 -3.63
CA VAL A 91 26.30 0.20 -2.96
C VAL A 91 26.65 -0.04 -1.49
N ALA A 92 27.92 -0.38 -1.21
CA ALA A 92 28.43 -0.59 0.15
C ALA A 92 28.40 0.71 0.99
N ASP A 93 28.68 1.88 0.39
CA ASP A 93 28.58 3.18 1.06
C ASP A 93 27.17 3.51 1.55
N TYR A 94 26.12 2.99 0.88
CA TYR A 94 24.74 3.07 1.34
C TYR A 94 24.34 1.97 2.35
N GLY A 95 25.29 1.12 2.75
CA GLY A 95 25.05 0.01 3.67
C GLY A 95 24.27 -1.14 3.05
N LEU A 96 24.28 -1.27 1.73
CA LEU A 96 23.56 -2.29 0.95
C LEU A 96 24.50 -3.36 0.39
N GLU A 97 23.97 -4.56 0.14
CA GLU A 97 24.65 -5.67 -0.53
C GLU A 97 24.09 -5.82 -1.95
N ILE A 98 24.95 -6.15 -2.94
CA ILE A 98 24.50 -6.57 -4.27
C ILE A 98 24.17 -8.06 -4.18
N MET A 99 22.90 -8.41 -4.07
CA MET A 99 22.45 -9.78 -3.88
C MET A 99 22.23 -10.54 -5.19
N LEU A 100 21.97 -9.83 -6.29
CA LEU A 100 21.69 -10.41 -7.59
C LEU A 100 22.04 -9.42 -8.71
N PHE A 101 22.66 -9.94 -9.78
CA PHE A 101 22.80 -9.23 -11.05
C PHE A 101 21.85 -9.81 -12.09
N GLN A 102 21.04 -8.97 -12.76
CA GLN A 102 19.99 -9.41 -13.66
C GLN A 102 19.74 -8.45 -14.83
N PRO A 103 19.14 -8.94 -15.93
CA PRO A 103 18.94 -10.34 -16.31
C PRO A 103 20.03 -10.83 -17.28
N PHE A 104 20.34 -12.12 -17.27
CA PHE A 104 21.07 -12.77 -18.34
C PHE A 104 20.07 -13.57 -19.20
N ARG A 105 19.90 -13.16 -20.46
CA ARG A 105 18.87 -13.69 -21.36
C ARG A 105 19.44 -14.47 -22.51
N ASP A 106 18.57 -15.27 -23.15
CA ASP A 106 18.86 -16.02 -24.38
C ASP A 106 20.11 -16.91 -24.21
N PHE A 107 20.02 -17.86 -23.26
CA PHE A 107 21.16 -18.71 -22.95
C PHE A 107 20.95 -20.16 -23.38
N GLU A 108 20.02 -20.91 -22.75
CA GLU A 108 19.91 -22.36 -22.91
C GLU A 108 19.28 -22.77 -24.25
N GLY A 109 19.67 -23.96 -24.72
CA GLY A 109 19.10 -24.58 -25.89
C GLY A 109 19.48 -23.94 -27.22
N LEU A 110 20.52 -23.11 -27.28
CA LEU A 110 20.94 -22.48 -28.52
C LEU A 110 21.75 -23.43 -29.40
N PRO A 111 21.54 -23.45 -30.74
CA PRO A 111 22.43 -24.15 -31.65
C PRO A 111 23.73 -23.36 -31.87
N GLU A 112 24.79 -24.05 -32.38
CA GLU A 112 25.98 -23.34 -32.83
C GLU A 112 25.68 -22.42 -34.04
N PRO A 113 26.33 -21.26 -34.15
CA PRO A 113 27.39 -20.73 -33.27
C PRO A 113 26.83 -19.86 -32.10
N TYR A 114 25.53 -19.82 -31.92
CA TYR A 114 24.89 -18.98 -30.87
C TYR A 114 25.20 -19.50 -29.46
N ARG A 115 25.28 -20.83 -29.31
CA ARG A 115 25.63 -21.46 -28.03
C ARG A 115 27.02 -21.00 -27.55
N SER A 116 28.03 -21.14 -28.37
CA SER A 116 29.39 -20.70 -28.04
C SER A 116 29.43 -19.21 -27.67
N ARG A 117 28.73 -18.37 -28.42
CA ARG A 117 28.62 -16.92 -28.12
C ARG A 117 27.89 -16.61 -26.78
N ALA A 118 26.89 -17.40 -26.41
CA ALA A 118 26.22 -17.26 -25.16
C ALA A 118 27.15 -17.55 -23.98
N PHE A 119 27.96 -18.58 -24.06
CA PHE A 119 29.02 -18.88 -23.08
C PHE A 119 30.07 -17.76 -22.99
N ASP A 120 30.55 -17.25 -24.13
CA ASP A 120 31.49 -16.12 -24.15
C ASP A 120 30.91 -14.87 -23.48
N ARG A 121 29.60 -14.61 -23.66
CA ARG A 121 28.89 -13.52 -22.98
C ARG A 121 28.84 -13.77 -21.47
N ALA A 122 28.51 -14.99 -21.05
CA ALA A 122 28.45 -15.38 -19.64
C ALA A 122 29.78 -15.18 -18.92
N GLU A 123 30.90 -15.64 -19.54
CA GLU A 123 32.23 -15.45 -18.98
C GLU A 123 32.58 -13.98 -18.71
N ARG A 124 32.29 -13.09 -19.67
CA ARG A 124 32.51 -11.65 -19.50
C ARG A 124 31.59 -11.05 -18.42
N LYS A 125 30.37 -11.56 -18.30
CA LYS A 125 29.44 -11.16 -17.28
C LYS A 125 29.97 -11.55 -15.88
N PHE A 126 30.50 -12.75 -15.73
CA PHE A 126 31.10 -13.22 -14.48
C PHE A 126 32.29 -12.37 -14.04
N ASP A 127 33.18 -11.98 -15.01
CA ASP A 127 34.30 -11.10 -14.71
C ASP A 127 33.84 -9.70 -14.22
N LEU A 128 32.78 -9.18 -14.83
CA LEU A 128 32.16 -7.91 -14.42
C LEU A 128 31.53 -8.01 -13.03
N MET A 129 30.80 -9.09 -12.75
CA MET A 129 30.16 -9.32 -11.45
C MET A 129 31.20 -9.45 -10.32
N ASN A 130 32.30 -10.15 -10.56
CA ASN A 130 33.38 -10.22 -9.59
C ASN A 130 33.98 -8.84 -9.27
N SER A 131 34.10 -7.97 -10.27
CA SER A 131 34.58 -6.61 -10.09
C SER A 131 33.63 -5.75 -9.23
N MET A 132 32.32 -6.03 -9.28
CA MET A 132 31.31 -5.35 -8.45
C MET A 132 31.12 -5.98 -7.07
N GLY A 133 31.62 -7.21 -6.85
CA GLY A 133 31.38 -7.96 -5.63
C GLY A 133 30.02 -8.66 -5.56
N CYS A 134 29.45 -9.05 -6.73
CA CYS A 134 28.21 -9.81 -6.83
C CYS A 134 28.50 -11.27 -7.20
N ASP A 135 27.91 -12.23 -6.48
CA ASP A 135 28.19 -13.66 -6.66
C ASP A 135 27.01 -14.46 -7.26
N LEU A 136 25.87 -13.84 -7.55
CA LEU A 136 24.69 -14.51 -8.12
C LEU A 136 24.18 -13.79 -9.36
N VAL A 137 23.97 -14.55 -10.45
CA VAL A 137 23.36 -14.07 -11.69
C VAL A 137 22.01 -14.73 -11.94
N LEU A 138 21.01 -13.95 -12.34
CA LEU A 138 19.75 -14.47 -12.84
C LEU A 138 19.86 -14.79 -14.33
N VAL A 139 19.57 -16.04 -14.69
CA VAL A 139 19.43 -16.51 -16.06
C VAL A 139 17.96 -16.81 -16.34
N CYS A 140 17.35 -16.00 -17.19
CA CYS A 140 15.96 -16.19 -17.61
C CYS A 140 15.85 -17.31 -18.63
N SER A 141 14.74 -18.08 -18.59
CA SER A 141 14.43 -19.05 -19.64
C SER A 141 14.36 -18.41 -21.02
N ASN A 142 14.83 -19.15 -22.02
CA ASN A 142 15.06 -18.63 -23.37
C ASN A 142 13.75 -18.35 -24.12
N ILE A 143 13.67 -17.18 -24.76
CA ILE A 143 12.54 -16.77 -25.60
C ILE A 143 12.93 -16.69 -27.10
N ALA A 144 14.18 -16.83 -27.41
CA ALA A 144 14.68 -16.69 -28.78
C ALA A 144 14.08 -17.74 -29.74
N ALA A 145 13.75 -17.32 -30.97
CA ALA A 145 13.17 -18.19 -31.96
C ALA A 145 14.10 -19.36 -32.35
N ALA A 146 15.40 -19.17 -32.18
CA ALA A 146 16.42 -20.20 -32.48
C ALA A 146 16.62 -21.23 -31.36
N ALA A 147 16.03 -21.03 -30.18
CA ALA A 147 16.18 -21.95 -29.07
C ALA A 147 15.53 -23.29 -29.37
N LEU A 148 16.23 -24.35 -29.01
CA LEU A 148 15.83 -25.76 -29.17
C LEU A 148 15.33 -26.23 -27.79
N GLY A 149 14.16 -26.85 -27.76
CA GLY A 149 13.60 -27.41 -26.54
C GLY A 149 14.31 -28.67 -26.03
N GLY A 150 13.94 -29.09 -24.84
CA GLY A 150 14.40 -30.32 -24.20
C GLY A 150 15.10 -30.07 -22.87
N ILE A 151 14.55 -30.69 -21.81
CA ILE A 151 15.05 -30.57 -20.43
C ILE A 151 16.53 -31.03 -20.33
N ASP A 152 16.89 -32.17 -20.94
CA ASP A 152 18.27 -32.68 -20.90
C ASP A 152 19.25 -31.70 -21.54
N ARG A 153 18.90 -31.13 -22.70
CA ARG A 153 19.71 -30.11 -23.38
C ARG A 153 19.96 -28.89 -22.51
N ALA A 154 18.89 -28.38 -21.89
CA ALA A 154 19.01 -27.26 -20.98
C ALA A 154 19.84 -27.62 -19.75
N ALA A 155 19.67 -28.81 -19.20
CA ALA A 155 20.47 -29.31 -18.08
C ALA A 155 21.96 -29.42 -18.41
N ASP A 156 22.32 -29.93 -19.61
CA ASP A 156 23.72 -30.00 -20.10
C ASP A 156 24.33 -28.58 -20.22
N ASP A 157 23.56 -27.62 -20.76
CA ASP A 157 23.99 -26.21 -20.86
C ASP A 157 24.22 -25.59 -19.49
N PHE A 158 23.31 -25.82 -18.53
CA PHE A 158 23.45 -25.30 -17.16
C PHE A 158 24.56 -26.00 -16.38
N ALA A 159 24.81 -27.29 -16.58
CA ALA A 159 25.93 -27.98 -15.98
C ALA A 159 27.27 -27.37 -16.44
N GLU A 160 27.45 -27.15 -17.75
CA GLU A 160 28.62 -26.46 -18.30
C GLU A 160 28.73 -25.00 -17.78
N LEU A 161 27.59 -24.27 -17.71
CA LEU A 161 27.60 -22.91 -17.20
C LEU A 161 27.98 -22.85 -15.71
N GLY A 162 27.47 -23.79 -14.91
CA GLY A 162 27.82 -23.95 -13.50
C GLY A 162 29.30 -24.21 -13.28
N GLU A 163 29.90 -25.07 -14.10
CA GLU A 163 31.35 -25.36 -14.08
C GLU A 163 32.20 -24.10 -14.38
N ARG A 164 31.77 -23.28 -15.35
CA ARG A 164 32.44 -22.02 -15.71
C ARG A 164 32.26 -20.96 -14.65
N ALA A 165 31.04 -20.81 -14.10
CA ALA A 165 30.68 -19.88 -13.03
C ALA A 165 31.41 -20.21 -11.73
N GLY A 166 31.47 -21.53 -11.37
CA GLY A 166 32.12 -22.01 -10.16
C GLY A 166 33.62 -21.70 -10.10
N LYS A 167 34.31 -21.69 -11.26
CA LYS A 167 35.73 -21.25 -11.33
C LYS A 167 35.95 -19.82 -10.89
N ARG A 168 34.91 -19.02 -10.90
CA ARG A 168 34.92 -17.60 -10.48
C ARG A 168 34.14 -17.34 -9.16
N GLY A 169 33.67 -18.40 -8.50
CA GLY A 169 32.87 -18.29 -7.30
C GLY A 169 31.46 -17.74 -7.54
N ILE A 170 31.00 -17.71 -8.79
CA ILE A 170 29.66 -17.23 -9.16
C ILE A 170 28.66 -18.38 -9.10
N ARG A 171 27.44 -18.07 -8.60
CA ARG A 171 26.26 -18.93 -8.64
C ARG A 171 25.34 -18.52 -9.79
N VAL A 172 24.66 -19.45 -10.37
CA VAL A 172 23.72 -19.29 -11.48
C VAL A 172 22.32 -19.66 -11.00
N GLY A 173 21.41 -18.70 -10.95
CA GLY A 173 20.00 -18.92 -10.65
C GLY A 173 19.18 -18.99 -11.93
N PHE A 174 18.47 -20.09 -12.16
CA PHE A 174 17.60 -20.27 -13.31
C PHE A 174 16.17 -19.89 -12.98
N GLU A 175 15.59 -19.00 -13.78
CA GLU A 175 14.24 -18.52 -13.68
C GLU A 175 13.39 -18.94 -14.87
N ALA A 176 12.21 -19.53 -14.63
CA ALA A 176 11.22 -19.81 -15.66
C ALA A 176 10.33 -18.60 -15.90
N LEU A 177 10.56 -17.83 -16.97
CA LEU A 177 9.66 -16.76 -17.39
C LEU A 177 8.30 -17.33 -17.79
N ALA A 178 7.19 -16.70 -17.37
CA ALA A 178 5.83 -17.12 -17.72
C ALA A 178 5.58 -17.23 -19.23
N TRP A 179 6.34 -16.49 -20.04
CA TRP A 179 6.32 -16.52 -21.51
C TRP A 179 7.55 -17.21 -22.13
N GLY A 180 8.31 -17.96 -21.34
CA GLY A 180 9.46 -18.73 -21.80
C GLY A 180 9.07 -19.67 -22.95
N ARG A 181 9.93 -19.79 -23.96
CA ARG A 181 9.59 -20.52 -25.18
C ARG A 181 9.37 -22.01 -24.96
N HIS A 182 10.21 -22.65 -24.17
CA HIS A 182 10.19 -24.09 -23.90
C HIS A 182 10.08 -24.39 -22.41
N ILE A 183 10.59 -23.53 -21.56
CA ILE A 183 10.53 -23.61 -20.11
C ILE A 183 9.84 -22.36 -19.62
N ASN A 184 8.63 -22.54 -19.06
CA ASN A 184 7.78 -21.45 -18.57
C ASN A 184 7.00 -21.84 -17.29
N ASP A 185 7.54 -22.84 -16.60
CA ASP A 185 7.01 -23.42 -15.38
C ASP A 185 8.19 -23.71 -14.43
N HIS A 186 8.06 -23.31 -13.18
CA HIS A 186 9.14 -23.54 -12.20
C HIS A 186 9.42 -25.03 -11.98
N ARG A 187 8.48 -25.94 -12.26
CA ARG A 187 8.67 -27.39 -12.17
C ARG A 187 9.63 -27.91 -13.27
N ASP A 188 9.52 -27.35 -14.48
CA ASP A 188 10.45 -27.65 -15.58
C ASP A 188 11.84 -27.07 -15.29
N ALA A 189 11.90 -25.84 -14.77
CA ALA A 189 13.15 -25.23 -14.35
C ALA A 189 13.83 -26.03 -13.23
N TRP A 190 13.06 -26.52 -12.26
CA TRP A 190 13.55 -27.42 -11.22
C TRP A 190 14.12 -28.71 -11.81
N GLU A 191 13.43 -29.32 -12.78
CA GLU A 191 13.91 -30.55 -13.43
C GLU A 191 15.22 -30.30 -14.18
N VAL A 192 15.41 -29.13 -14.79
CA VAL A 192 16.70 -28.73 -15.41
C VAL A 192 17.79 -28.62 -14.33
N VAL A 193 17.54 -27.90 -13.25
CA VAL A 193 18.50 -27.73 -12.14
C VAL A 193 18.86 -29.07 -11.50
N ARG A 194 17.86 -29.93 -11.28
CA ARG A 194 18.03 -31.25 -10.71
C ARG A 194 18.90 -32.17 -11.60
N ARG A 195 18.71 -32.11 -12.94
CA ARG A 195 19.51 -32.90 -13.88
C ARG A 195 20.90 -32.32 -14.13
N ALA A 196 21.05 -31.00 -14.10
CA ALA A 196 22.36 -30.35 -14.17
C ALA A 196 23.28 -30.78 -13.00
N ASP A 197 22.68 -31.10 -11.85
CA ASP A 197 23.30 -31.62 -10.62
C ASP A 197 24.61 -30.90 -10.27
N HIS A 198 24.59 -29.57 -10.29
CA HIS A 198 25.77 -28.75 -10.04
C HIS A 198 25.58 -27.84 -8.83
N SER A 199 26.60 -27.71 -7.98
CA SER A 199 26.52 -26.91 -6.74
C SER A 199 26.35 -25.41 -6.96
N HIS A 200 26.81 -24.92 -8.12
CA HIS A 200 26.68 -23.49 -8.49
C HIS A 200 25.45 -23.21 -9.38
N VAL A 201 24.55 -24.18 -9.54
CA VAL A 201 23.27 -24.00 -10.27
C VAL A 201 22.11 -24.25 -9.32
N GLY A 202 21.19 -23.33 -9.29
CA GLY A 202 19.97 -23.37 -8.50
C GLY A 202 18.82 -22.64 -9.15
N LEU A 203 17.70 -22.51 -8.45
CA LEU A 203 16.52 -21.82 -8.92
C LEU A 203 16.48 -20.37 -8.43
N ILE A 204 15.87 -19.51 -9.25
CA ILE A 204 15.22 -18.28 -8.80
C ILE A 204 13.73 -18.49 -9.00
N LEU A 205 12.96 -18.27 -7.93
CA LEU A 205 11.50 -18.36 -7.95
C LEU A 205 10.90 -16.97 -7.93
N ASP A 206 10.16 -16.61 -8.95
CA ASP A 206 9.37 -15.38 -9.03
C ASP A 206 7.88 -15.73 -8.88
N SER A 207 7.23 -15.07 -7.91
CA SER A 207 5.81 -15.29 -7.61
C SER A 207 4.91 -14.96 -8.80
N PHE A 208 5.19 -13.86 -9.53
CA PHE A 208 4.40 -13.49 -10.70
C PHE A 208 4.44 -14.58 -11.77
N HIS A 209 5.62 -15.11 -12.10
CA HIS A 209 5.75 -16.13 -13.14
C HIS A 209 5.02 -17.43 -12.81
N THR A 210 4.97 -17.78 -11.53
CA THR A 210 4.22 -18.95 -11.06
C THR A 210 2.70 -18.69 -11.06
N LEU A 211 2.29 -17.58 -10.42
CA LEU A 211 0.88 -17.31 -10.13
C LEU A 211 0.09 -16.80 -11.34
N SER A 212 0.71 -16.03 -12.23
CA SER A 212 0.07 -15.54 -13.46
C SER A 212 -0.32 -16.66 -14.44
N ARG A 213 0.25 -17.84 -14.29
CA ARG A 213 -0.08 -19.05 -15.05
C ARG A 213 -1.00 -20.01 -14.32
N ASP A 214 -1.54 -19.59 -13.15
CA ASP A 214 -2.35 -20.44 -12.27
C ASP A 214 -1.65 -21.77 -11.91
N ILE A 215 -0.30 -21.77 -11.80
CA ILE A 215 0.46 -22.94 -11.35
C ILE A 215 0.30 -23.05 -9.83
N ASP A 216 -0.08 -24.25 -9.36
CA ASP A 216 -0.23 -24.51 -7.93
C ASP A 216 1.11 -24.32 -7.19
N PRO A 217 1.22 -23.31 -6.30
CA PRO A 217 2.46 -23.04 -5.57
C PRO A 217 2.84 -24.17 -4.59
N GLN A 218 1.90 -25.06 -4.22
CA GLN A 218 2.20 -26.19 -3.33
C GLN A 218 3.24 -27.15 -3.94
N THR A 219 3.40 -27.13 -5.27
CA THR A 219 4.44 -27.91 -5.96
C THR A 219 5.86 -27.48 -5.57
N ILE A 220 6.06 -26.24 -5.10
CA ILE A 220 7.34 -25.71 -4.62
C ILE A 220 7.81 -26.46 -3.36
N ARG A 221 6.91 -26.95 -2.51
CA ARG A 221 7.26 -27.65 -1.25
C ARG A 221 8.14 -28.88 -1.42
N SER A 222 8.20 -29.45 -2.62
CA SER A 222 9.05 -30.61 -2.95
C SER A 222 10.49 -30.24 -3.35
N ILE A 223 10.78 -28.95 -3.52
CA ILE A 223 12.10 -28.45 -3.92
C ILE A 223 12.97 -28.29 -2.67
N PRO A 224 14.20 -28.83 -2.61
CA PRO A 224 15.12 -28.57 -1.51
C PRO A 224 15.44 -27.08 -1.39
N GLY A 225 15.32 -26.50 -0.18
CA GLY A 225 15.52 -25.06 0.03
C GLY A 225 16.92 -24.56 -0.33
N ASP A 226 17.94 -25.40 -0.19
CA ASP A 226 19.33 -25.10 -0.59
C ASP A 226 19.54 -25.01 -2.11
N LYS A 227 18.57 -25.47 -2.90
CA LYS A 227 18.52 -25.34 -4.37
C LYS A 227 17.74 -24.13 -4.83
N ILE A 228 17.08 -23.41 -3.95
CA ILE A 228 16.47 -22.11 -4.22
C ILE A 228 17.50 -21.05 -3.82
N PHE A 229 18.07 -20.34 -4.79
CA PHE A 229 19.12 -19.37 -4.53
C PHE A 229 18.59 -17.97 -4.26
N PHE A 230 17.38 -17.66 -4.77
CA PHE A 230 16.77 -16.35 -4.62
C PHE A 230 15.25 -16.42 -4.82
N VAL A 231 14.51 -15.51 -4.17
CA VAL A 231 13.06 -15.41 -4.32
C VAL A 231 12.68 -13.99 -4.67
N GLN A 232 12.02 -13.83 -5.81
CA GLN A 232 11.43 -12.56 -6.26
C GLN A 232 9.93 -12.59 -6.02
N LEU A 233 9.44 -11.47 -5.50
CA LEU A 233 8.04 -11.30 -5.10
C LEU A 233 7.43 -10.12 -5.85
N ALA A 234 6.29 -10.38 -6.44
CA ALA A 234 5.39 -9.41 -7.04
C ALA A 234 3.96 -9.94 -6.93
N ASP A 235 3.03 -9.03 -6.76
CA ASP A 235 1.59 -9.23 -6.92
C ASP A 235 1.14 -8.62 -8.25
N ALA A 236 -0.12 -8.74 -8.60
CA ALA A 236 -0.73 -8.06 -9.75
C ALA A 236 -2.27 -8.13 -9.67
N PRO A 237 -3.00 -7.18 -10.28
CA PRO A 237 -4.44 -7.33 -10.46
C PRO A 237 -4.71 -8.55 -11.35
N LYS A 238 -5.69 -9.39 -10.99
CA LYS A 238 -6.04 -10.58 -11.77
C LYS A 238 -6.86 -10.18 -13.01
N ILE A 239 -6.18 -9.98 -14.13
CA ILE A 239 -6.75 -9.54 -15.41
C ILE A 239 -6.35 -10.53 -16.50
N ASP A 240 -7.27 -10.86 -17.41
CA ASP A 240 -6.97 -11.70 -18.58
C ASP A 240 -6.29 -10.86 -19.67
N MET A 241 -4.97 -11.01 -19.78
CA MET A 241 -4.16 -10.32 -20.78
C MET A 241 -2.89 -11.12 -21.14
N ASP A 242 -2.16 -10.65 -22.15
CA ASP A 242 -0.87 -11.20 -22.51
C ASP A 242 0.11 -11.18 -21.33
N LEU A 243 0.72 -12.33 -21.00
CA LEU A 243 1.57 -12.51 -19.82
C LEU A 243 2.80 -11.58 -19.82
N PHE A 244 3.40 -11.32 -20.99
CA PHE A 244 4.54 -10.44 -21.09
C PHE A 244 4.14 -8.99 -20.82
N TYR A 245 3.02 -8.54 -21.42
CA TYR A 245 2.49 -7.20 -21.19
C TYR A 245 2.03 -7.00 -19.74
N TRP A 246 1.34 -7.99 -19.17
CA TRP A 246 0.94 -7.99 -17.77
C TRP A 246 2.15 -7.85 -16.83
N SER A 247 3.17 -8.68 -17.02
CA SER A 247 4.41 -8.61 -16.24
C SER A 247 5.12 -7.26 -16.31
N ARG A 248 5.06 -6.56 -17.46
CA ARG A 248 5.86 -5.36 -17.69
C ARG A 248 5.22 -4.07 -17.18
N HIS A 249 3.89 -4.08 -16.98
CA HIS A 249 3.15 -2.85 -16.72
C HIS A 249 2.26 -2.90 -15.47
N PHE A 250 1.98 -4.09 -14.92
CA PHE A 250 0.93 -4.23 -13.91
C PHE A 250 1.34 -5.01 -12.67
N ARG A 251 2.63 -5.25 -12.44
CA ARG A 251 3.08 -5.84 -11.18
C ARG A 251 2.86 -4.84 -10.04
N ASN A 252 2.35 -5.33 -8.93
CA ASN A 252 2.13 -4.60 -7.70
C ASN A 252 3.00 -5.15 -6.58
N MET A 253 3.11 -4.41 -5.48
CA MET A 253 3.70 -4.93 -4.24
C MET A 253 2.83 -6.07 -3.68
N PRO A 254 3.41 -7.09 -3.02
CA PRO A 254 2.65 -8.11 -2.31
C PRO A 254 1.57 -7.52 -1.40
N GLY A 255 0.32 -7.95 -1.58
CA GLY A 255 -0.85 -7.46 -0.87
C GLY A 255 -1.64 -6.35 -1.58
N GLU A 256 -1.10 -5.70 -2.60
CA GLU A 256 -1.82 -4.70 -3.39
C GLU A 256 -2.65 -5.30 -4.53
N GLY A 257 -2.20 -6.42 -5.11
CA GLY A 257 -2.87 -7.12 -6.20
C GLY A 257 -3.88 -8.17 -5.75
N ASP A 258 -4.14 -9.14 -6.61
CA ASP A 258 -5.15 -10.18 -6.40
C ASP A 258 -4.56 -11.60 -6.53
N LEU A 259 -3.23 -11.73 -6.71
CA LEU A 259 -2.57 -13.02 -6.81
C LEU A 259 -2.34 -13.62 -5.40
N PRO A 260 -2.39 -14.97 -5.24
CA PRO A 260 -2.22 -15.63 -3.94
C PRO A 260 -0.74 -15.69 -3.50
N VAL A 261 -0.10 -14.51 -3.33
CA VAL A 261 1.33 -14.40 -2.99
C VAL A 261 1.65 -14.98 -1.61
N VAL A 262 0.70 -14.92 -0.66
CA VAL A 262 0.84 -15.54 0.66
C VAL A 262 1.01 -17.07 0.50
N ASP A 263 0.19 -17.72 -0.32
CA ASP A 263 0.28 -19.17 -0.55
C ASP A 263 1.59 -19.57 -1.25
N PHE A 264 2.06 -18.74 -2.18
CA PHE A 264 3.37 -18.93 -2.79
C PHE A 264 4.48 -18.86 -1.73
N MET A 265 4.48 -17.84 -0.89
CA MET A 265 5.53 -17.67 0.12
C MET A 265 5.46 -18.72 1.23
N ARG A 266 4.26 -19.19 1.61
CA ARG A 266 4.07 -20.34 2.50
C ARG A 266 4.72 -21.61 1.93
N ALA A 267 4.55 -21.85 0.63
CA ALA A 267 5.17 -23.00 -0.03
C ALA A 267 6.71 -22.88 -0.05
N VAL A 268 7.23 -21.68 -0.34
CA VAL A 268 8.69 -21.40 -0.26
C VAL A 268 9.22 -21.62 1.15
N ALA A 269 8.57 -21.05 2.15
CA ALA A 269 8.97 -21.19 3.58
C ALA A 269 9.06 -22.67 4.01
N ALA A 270 8.12 -23.50 3.56
CA ALA A 270 8.08 -24.93 3.88
C ALA A 270 9.24 -25.72 3.28
N THR A 271 9.98 -25.20 2.30
CA THR A 271 11.20 -25.84 1.77
C THR A 271 12.41 -25.70 2.69
N GLY A 272 12.33 -24.82 3.70
CA GLY A 272 13.46 -24.43 4.53
C GLY A 272 14.37 -23.40 3.89
N TYR A 273 13.90 -22.67 2.86
CA TYR A 273 14.62 -21.55 2.27
C TYR A 273 14.88 -20.46 3.32
N ASP A 274 16.13 -19.99 3.37
CA ASP A 274 16.60 -18.96 4.32
C ASP A 274 17.36 -17.80 3.62
N GLY A 275 17.25 -17.72 2.30
CA GLY A 275 17.87 -16.69 1.47
C GLY A 275 17.08 -15.37 1.46
N PRO A 276 17.53 -14.41 0.62
CA PRO A 276 16.89 -13.09 0.47
C PRO A 276 15.50 -13.17 -0.12
N LEU A 277 14.62 -12.26 0.33
CA LEU A 277 13.34 -11.96 -0.32
C LEU A 277 13.44 -10.62 -1.03
N SER A 278 13.12 -10.58 -2.31
CA SER A 278 13.30 -9.40 -3.14
C SER A 278 12.01 -9.01 -3.86
N LEU A 279 11.83 -7.74 -4.08
CA LEU A 279 10.75 -7.21 -4.91
C LEU A 279 11.23 -6.96 -6.32
N GLU A 280 10.53 -7.52 -7.31
CA GLU A 280 10.74 -7.21 -8.71
C GLU A 280 9.46 -6.67 -9.36
N ILE A 281 9.31 -5.34 -9.31
CA ILE A 281 8.08 -4.67 -9.70
C ILE A 281 8.29 -3.89 -11.01
N PHE A 282 7.62 -4.35 -12.05
CA PHE A 282 7.50 -3.61 -13.30
C PHE A 282 6.11 -2.96 -13.36
N ASN A 283 6.06 -1.67 -13.01
CA ASN A 283 4.83 -0.90 -13.03
C ASN A 283 5.14 0.55 -13.46
N ASP A 284 4.48 1.01 -14.49
CA ASP A 284 4.74 2.34 -15.05
C ASP A 284 4.36 3.47 -14.07
N GLN A 285 3.36 3.23 -13.22
CA GLN A 285 2.91 4.21 -12.24
C GLN A 285 3.88 4.33 -11.05
N PHE A 286 4.44 3.22 -10.59
CA PHE A 286 5.49 3.28 -9.57
C PHE A 286 6.71 4.04 -10.04
N ARG A 287 7.05 3.94 -11.33
CA ARG A 287 8.13 4.73 -11.93
C ARG A 287 7.83 6.22 -12.05
N ALA A 288 6.59 6.63 -11.94
CA ALA A 288 6.17 8.03 -11.90
C ALA A 288 6.10 8.59 -10.48
N GLY A 289 6.09 7.73 -9.45
CA GLY A 289 5.96 8.09 -8.05
C GLY A 289 7.28 8.48 -7.37
N SER A 290 7.19 8.82 -6.08
CA SER A 290 8.35 9.13 -5.23
C SER A 290 9.18 7.87 -4.96
N PRO A 291 10.48 7.83 -5.30
CA PRO A 291 11.33 6.68 -5.00
C PRO A 291 11.34 6.29 -3.52
N VAL A 292 11.28 7.27 -2.63
CA VAL A 292 11.30 7.06 -1.17
C VAL A 292 10.03 6.38 -0.69
N GLU A 293 8.87 6.84 -1.16
CA GLU A 293 7.59 6.26 -0.76
C GLU A 293 7.45 4.83 -1.32
N ILE A 294 7.80 4.61 -2.59
CA ILE A 294 7.76 3.30 -3.24
C ILE A 294 8.68 2.29 -2.52
N ALA A 295 9.90 2.71 -2.15
CA ALA A 295 10.81 1.85 -1.41
C ALA A 295 10.25 1.50 -0.02
N ARG A 296 9.62 2.46 0.68
CA ARG A 296 8.99 2.26 1.98
C ARG A 296 7.81 1.29 1.88
N ASP A 297 6.94 1.48 0.90
CA ASP A 297 5.78 0.62 0.68
C ASP A 297 6.19 -0.80 0.31
N GLY A 298 7.20 -0.92 -0.54
CA GLY A 298 7.77 -2.22 -0.86
C GLY A 298 8.32 -2.94 0.38
N HIS A 299 9.07 -2.25 1.23
CA HIS A 299 9.56 -2.83 2.48
C HIS A 299 8.41 -3.23 3.40
N ARG A 300 7.38 -2.37 3.55
CA ARG A 300 6.15 -2.67 4.29
C ARG A 300 5.47 -3.94 3.76
N SER A 301 5.39 -4.09 2.44
CA SER A 301 4.76 -5.26 1.81
C SER A 301 5.48 -6.56 2.16
N LEU A 302 6.82 -6.57 2.15
CA LEU A 302 7.61 -7.74 2.54
C LEU A 302 7.42 -8.08 4.03
N MET A 303 7.43 -7.07 4.89
CA MET A 303 7.24 -7.27 6.33
C MET A 303 5.83 -7.80 6.63
N GLY A 304 4.80 -7.23 5.99
CA GLY A 304 3.42 -7.69 6.12
C GLY A 304 3.21 -9.11 5.60
N LEU A 305 3.76 -9.43 4.42
CA LEU A 305 3.71 -10.76 3.84
C LEU A 305 4.34 -11.81 4.78
N MET A 306 5.50 -11.51 5.34
CA MET A 306 6.18 -12.44 6.24
C MET A 306 5.47 -12.62 7.58
N ASP A 307 4.77 -11.58 8.08
CA ASP A 307 3.89 -11.72 9.24
C ASP A 307 2.70 -12.64 8.93
N ASP A 308 2.07 -12.50 7.76
CA ASP A 308 0.96 -13.37 7.34
C ASP A 308 1.41 -14.84 7.18
N VAL A 309 2.57 -15.06 6.58
CA VAL A 309 3.15 -16.42 6.45
C VAL A 309 3.47 -17.01 7.82
N ARG A 310 4.09 -16.27 8.73
CA ARG A 310 4.40 -16.70 10.08
C ARG A 310 3.15 -17.11 10.85
N ARG A 311 2.07 -16.35 10.73
CA ARG A 311 0.78 -16.65 11.38
C ARG A 311 0.09 -17.88 10.77
N SER A 312 0.27 -18.09 9.47
CA SER A 312 -0.34 -19.21 8.74
C SER A 312 0.45 -20.52 8.87
N GLU A 313 1.75 -20.44 9.18
CA GLU A 313 2.66 -21.60 9.31
C GLU A 313 3.42 -21.51 10.65
N PRO A 314 2.72 -21.67 11.80
CA PRO A 314 3.31 -21.45 13.12
C PRO A 314 4.41 -22.45 13.49
N ASP A 315 4.43 -23.62 12.84
CA ASP A 315 5.44 -24.66 13.05
C ASP A 315 6.74 -24.43 12.25
N ILE A 316 6.75 -23.45 11.35
CA ILE A 316 7.92 -23.12 10.54
C ILE A 316 8.65 -21.92 11.17
N ARG A 317 9.92 -22.11 11.51
CA ARG A 317 10.76 -20.98 11.95
C ARG A 317 11.11 -20.10 10.75
N LEU A 318 10.59 -18.88 10.76
CA LEU A 318 10.83 -17.87 9.72
C LEU A 318 11.60 -16.69 10.30
N PRO A 319 12.54 -16.11 9.55
CA PRO A 319 13.17 -14.85 9.91
C PRO A 319 12.19 -13.69 9.61
N ALA A 320 11.18 -13.54 10.45
CA ALA A 320 10.17 -12.50 10.38
C ALA A 320 10.11 -11.74 11.70
N PRO A 321 9.86 -10.43 11.70
CA PRO A 321 9.73 -9.67 12.94
C PRO A 321 8.51 -10.16 13.73
N ASP A 322 8.64 -10.12 15.05
CA ASP A 322 7.53 -10.40 15.95
C ASP A 322 6.68 -9.13 16.09
N MET A 323 5.68 -8.99 15.23
CA MET A 323 4.77 -7.84 15.22
C MET A 323 3.50 -8.13 16.01
N PRO A 324 2.90 -7.11 16.69
CA PRO A 324 1.54 -7.20 17.21
C PRO A 324 0.54 -7.64 16.13
N PRO A 325 -0.61 -8.22 16.49
CA PRO A 325 -1.64 -8.56 15.52
C PRO A 325 -2.17 -7.32 14.81
N ARG A 326 -2.87 -7.52 13.67
CA ARG A 326 -3.65 -6.45 13.04
C ARG A 326 -4.75 -6.00 14.00
N ALA A 327 -4.95 -4.69 14.12
CA ALA A 327 -5.90 -4.12 15.04
C ALA A 327 -7.34 -4.42 14.61
N GLN A 328 -8.15 -4.92 15.54
CA GLN A 328 -9.60 -5.02 15.36
C GLN A 328 -10.21 -3.61 15.48
N CYS A 329 -10.99 -3.22 14.49
CA CYS A 329 -11.55 -1.88 14.44
C CYS A 329 -13.07 -1.91 14.63
N GLY A 330 -13.57 -1.18 15.66
CA GLY A 330 -14.98 -1.03 16.00
C GLY A 330 -15.62 0.23 15.40
N GLY A 331 -15.02 0.78 14.33
CA GLY A 331 -15.57 1.93 13.61
C GLY A 331 -14.88 3.26 13.90
N VAL A 332 -15.51 4.35 13.46
CA VAL A 332 -15.00 5.72 13.61
C VAL A 332 -15.49 6.30 14.92
N GLU A 333 -14.58 6.82 15.75
CA GLU A 333 -14.91 7.52 17.00
C GLU A 333 -15.24 8.99 16.75
N PHE A 334 -14.40 9.68 15.96
CA PHE A 334 -14.68 11.04 15.51
C PHE A 334 -14.04 11.36 14.16
N VAL A 335 -14.56 12.39 13.53
CA VAL A 335 -13.96 13.03 12.36
C VAL A 335 -13.76 14.50 12.69
N GLU A 336 -12.54 15.02 12.56
CA GLU A 336 -12.21 16.40 12.83
C GLU A 336 -12.00 17.21 11.55
N PHE A 337 -12.72 18.31 11.45
CA PHE A 337 -12.54 19.31 10.41
C PHE A 337 -11.64 20.43 10.91
N THR A 338 -10.67 20.80 10.11
CA THR A 338 -9.99 22.09 10.25
C THR A 338 -10.68 23.14 9.40
N THR A 339 -10.79 24.37 9.90
CA THR A 339 -11.51 25.45 9.20
C THR A 339 -11.17 26.83 9.80
N SER A 340 -11.53 27.92 9.11
CA SER A 340 -11.51 29.26 9.66
C SER A 340 -12.76 29.51 10.55
N GLU A 341 -12.72 30.55 11.38
CA GLU A 341 -13.89 30.95 12.18
C GLU A 341 -15.15 31.28 11.32
N GLU A 342 -14.93 31.89 10.14
CA GLU A 342 -16.02 32.26 9.23
C GLU A 342 -16.66 31.00 8.61
N GLU A 343 -15.85 30.07 8.10
CA GLU A 343 -16.34 28.83 7.49
C GLU A 343 -16.85 27.84 8.54
N ALA A 344 -16.36 27.90 9.80
CA ALA A 344 -16.87 27.13 10.92
C ALA A 344 -18.36 27.42 11.22
N ALA A 345 -18.76 28.67 11.12
CA ALA A 345 -20.17 29.03 11.32
C ALA A 345 -21.07 28.43 10.23
N GLU A 346 -20.60 28.38 8.98
CA GLU A 346 -21.31 27.73 7.88
C GLU A 346 -21.42 26.22 8.09
N LEU A 347 -20.31 25.56 8.47
CA LEU A 347 -20.29 24.12 8.74
C LEU A 347 -21.19 23.76 9.93
N ALA A 348 -21.11 24.51 11.01
CA ALA A 348 -21.96 24.35 12.21
C ALA A 348 -23.45 24.49 11.87
N GLY A 349 -23.81 25.52 11.07
CA GLY A 349 -25.18 25.70 10.59
C GLY A 349 -25.69 24.51 9.79
N PHE A 350 -24.82 23.96 8.93
CA PHE A 350 -25.19 22.79 8.16
C PHE A 350 -25.31 21.52 9.03
N LEU A 351 -24.41 21.29 9.97
CA LEU A 351 -24.53 20.18 10.92
C LEU A 351 -25.81 20.27 11.73
N SER A 352 -26.24 21.50 12.12
CA SER A 352 -27.52 21.73 12.78
C SER A 352 -28.70 21.31 11.90
N VAL A 353 -28.67 21.62 10.58
CA VAL A 353 -29.69 21.17 9.62
C VAL A 353 -29.70 19.65 9.54
N MET A 354 -28.52 19.02 9.57
CA MET A 354 -28.38 17.54 9.58
C MET A 354 -28.79 16.92 10.94
N GLY A 355 -29.20 17.70 11.93
CA GLY A 355 -29.66 17.19 13.22
C GLY A 355 -28.56 16.99 14.26
N PHE A 356 -27.35 17.44 14.01
CA PHE A 356 -26.32 17.44 15.04
C PHE A 356 -26.53 18.54 16.08
N THR A 357 -26.12 18.26 17.31
CA THR A 357 -26.18 19.19 18.44
C THR A 357 -24.76 19.56 18.87
N HIS A 358 -24.48 20.82 19.12
CA HIS A 358 -23.23 21.25 19.75
C HIS A 358 -23.22 20.72 21.20
N ALA A 359 -22.46 19.64 21.41
CA ALA A 359 -22.50 18.84 22.64
C ALA A 359 -21.38 19.21 23.62
N GLY A 360 -20.23 19.64 23.14
CA GLY A 360 -19.06 19.94 23.98
C GLY A 360 -18.10 20.93 23.35
N THR A 361 -17.23 21.51 24.18
CA THR A 361 -16.11 22.35 23.79
C THR A 361 -14.85 21.81 24.44
N HIS A 362 -13.74 21.71 23.71
CA HIS A 362 -12.48 21.23 24.23
C HIS A 362 -11.97 22.11 25.39
N VAL A 363 -11.37 21.49 26.41
CA VAL A 363 -10.95 22.17 27.66
C VAL A 363 -9.91 23.27 27.45
N SER A 364 -9.09 23.20 26.41
CA SER A 364 -7.97 24.14 26.18
C SER A 364 -7.84 24.63 24.74
N LYS A 365 -8.47 23.96 23.76
CA LYS A 365 -8.32 24.24 22.33
C LYS A 365 -9.60 24.82 21.74
N GLN A 366 -9.50 25.53 20.62
CA GLN A 366 -10.67 26.05 19.89
C GLN A 366 -11.32 24.94 19.06
N VAL A 367 -11.81 23.89 19.73
CA VAL A 367 -12.43 22.72 19.12
C VAL A 367 -13.83 22.51 19.68
N ALA A 368 -14.83 22.50 18.80
CA ALA A 368 -16.25 22.28 19.14
C ALA A 368 -16.67 20.87 18.74
N GLN A 369 -17.33 20.14 19.65
CA GLN A 369 -17.91 18.83 19.42
C GLN A 369 -19.36 18.94 18.95
N TRP A 370 -19.67 18.42 17.78
CA TRP A 370 -21.02 18.25 17.25
C TRP A 370 -21.38 16.78 17.26
N ARG A 371 -22.49 16.44 17.90
CA ARG A 371 -22.86 15.04 18.15
C ARG A 371 -24.26 14.70 17.66
N GLN A 372 -24.40 13.51 17.09
CA GLN A 372 -25.69 12.84 16.88
C GLN A 372 -25.52 11.34 17.10
N ASN A 373 -26.20 10.78 18.09
CA ASN A 373 -26.01 9.37 18.53
C ASN A 373 -24.52 9.05 18.75
N ASP A 374 -23.97 8.08 17.98
CA ASP A 374 -22.55 7.66 18.08
C ASP A 374 -21.63 8.42 17.13
N ILE A 375 -22.14 9.45 16.45
CA ILE A 375 -21.35 10.26 15.52
C ILE A 375 -20.84 11.50 16.24
N ASN A 376 -19.52 11.69 16.24
CA ASN A 376 -18.87 12.89 16.73
C ASN A 376 -18.13 13.58 15.56
N ILE A 377 -18.51 14.82 15.28
CA ILE A 377 -17.82 15.70 14.34
C ILE A 377 -17.17 16.82 15.16
N LEU A 378 -15.88 17.00 15.00
CA LEU A 378 -15.11 18.07 15.61
C LEU A 378 -14.89 19.20 14.61
N ILE A 379 -15.09 20.44 15.04
CA ILE A 379 -14.76 21.65 14.28
C ILE A 379 -13.60 22.32 14.99
N ASN A 380 -12.43 22.36 14.36
CA ASN A 380 -11.22 22.94 14.89
C ASN A 380 -10.90 24.25 14.16
N THR A 381 -10.85 25.35 14.92
CA THR A 381 -10.53 26.70 14.43
C THR A 381 -9.22 27.23 15.00
N GLU A 382 -8.33 26.34 15.49
CA GLU A 382 -7.02 26.75 16.01
C GLU A 382 -6.21 27.51 14.93
N GLU A 383 -5.61 28.64 15.34
CA GLU A 383 -4.77 29.46 14.45
C GLU A 383 -3.29 29.05 14.46
N SER A 384 -2.98 27.88 15.02
CA SER A 384 -1.62 27.34 15.11
C SER A 384 -1.66 25.81 15.17
N GLY A 385 -0.48 25.19 15.05
CA GLY A 385 -0.32 23.74 15.14
C GLY A 385 -0.73 23.00 13.88
N PHE A 386 -1.03 21.69 14.05
CA PHE A 386 -1.27 20.79 12.94
C PHE A 386 -2.54 21.13 12.15
N ALA A 387 -3.67 21.34 12.84
CA ALA A 387 -4.94 21.64 12.20
C ALA A 387 -4.86 22.93 11.36
N HIS A 388 -4.22 23.98 11.89
CA HIS A 388 -3.98 25.21 11.14
C HIS A 388 -3.11 24.97 9.89
N SER A 389 -2.05 24.19 10.02
CA SER A 389 -1.20 23.85 8.86
C SER A 389 -1.97 23.09 7.78
N ALA A 390 -2.85 22.17 8.19
CA ALA A 390 -3.75 21.46 7.28
C ALA A 390 -4.74 22.41 6.59
N TYR A 391 -5.34 23.36 7.34
CA TYR A 391 -6.19 24.40 6.77
C TYR A 391 -5.46 25.28 5.73
N GLN A 392 -4.24 25.70 6.04
CA GLN A 392 -3.42 26.48 5.11
C GLN A 392 -3.11 25.73 3.81
N THR A 393 -3.06 24.40 3.86
CA THR A 393 -2.77 23.55 2.69
C THR A 393 -4.02 23.19 1.91
N HIS A 394 -5.07 22.76 2.60
CA HIS A 394 -6.23 22.11 2.00
C HIS A 394 -7.53 22.94 2.09
N GLY A 395 -7.51 24.08 2.80
CA GLY A 395 -8.73 24.78 3.18
C GLY A 395 -9.53 24.00 4.22
N THR A 396 -10.84 24.31 4.33
CA THR A 396 -11.75 23.55 5.19
C THR A 396 -11.83 22.10 4.71
N SER A 397 -11.30 21.19 5.53
CA SER A 397 -11.14 19.77 5.19
C SER A 397 -11.09 18.90 6.43
N VAL A 398 -11.24 17.58 6.27
CA VAL A 398 -10.99 16.62 7.34
C VAL A 398 -9.47 16.50 7.53
N CYS A 399 -9.00 16.82 8.73
CA CYS A 399 -7.58 16.77 9.07
C CYS A 399 -7.22 15.61 10.02
N ASP A 400 -8.19 15.06 10.74
CA ASP A 400 -7.97 14.02 11.74
C ASP A 400 -9.16 13.05 11.78
N ILE A 401 -8.89 11.75 11.91
CA ILE A 401 -9.88 10.68 12.01
C ILE A 401 -9.47 9.79 13.18
N ALA A 402 -10.37 9.58 14.13
CA ALA A 402 -10.13 8.62 15.20
C ALA A 402 -10.88 7.32 14.96
N LEU A 403 -10.18 6.21 15.11
CA LEU A 403 -10.70 4.85 14.97
C LEU A 403 -10.74 4.18 16.34
N ARG A 404 -11.86 3.50 16.64
CA ARG A 404 -11.95 2.61 17.79
C ARG A 404 -11.22 1.32 17.48
N VAL A 405 -10.25 0.96 18.31
CA VAL A 405 -9.45 -0.26 18.16
C VAL A 405 -9.48 -1.08 19.45
N ASP A 406 -9.09 -2.33 19.35
CA ASP A 406 -8.96 -3.24 20.51
C ASP A 406 -7.81 -2.83 21.45
N ASP A 407 -6.66 -2.38 20.92
CA ASP A 407 -5.49 -1.93 21.69
C ASP A 407 -4.73 -0.86 20.90
N ALA A 408 -4.80 0.39 21.36
CA ALA A 408 -4.17 1.53 20.70
C ALA A 408 -2.64 1.47 20.74
N ALA A 409 -2.06 0.95 21.82
CA ALA A 409 -0.61 0.85 21.99
C ALA A 409 -0.02 -0.22 21.04
N GLN A 410 -0.64 -1.38 20.94
CA GLN A 410 -0.23 -2.42 20.00
C GLN A 410 -0.44 -1.97 18.54
N THR A 411 -1.50 -1.23 18.26
CA THR A 411 -1.76 -0.69 16.92
C THR A 411 -0.66 0.27 16.47
N ILE A 412 -0.24 1.18 17.34
CA ILE A 412 0.89 2.10 17.07
C ILE A 412 2.20 1.34 16.87
N GLU A 413 2.48 0.34 17.71
CA GLU A 413 3.71 -0.45 17.58
C GLU A 413 3.74 -1.21 16.24
N ARG A 414 2.63 -1.85 15.85
CA ARG A 414 2.52 -2.48 14.55
C ARG A 414 2.72 -1.48 13.41
N ALA A 415 2.04 -0.34 13.46
CA ALA A 415 2.15 0.71 12.45
C ALA A 415 3.60 1.20 12.31
N ARG A 416 4.30 1.42 13.45
CA ARG A 416 5.70 1.82 13.48
C ARG A 416 6.62 0.77 12.85
N MET A 417 6.42 -0.52 13.15
CA MET A 417 7.19 -1.62 12.57
C MET A 417 6.98 -1.74 11.05
N LEU A 418 5.81 -1.33 10.56
CA LEU A 418 5.47 -1.27 9.14
C LEU A 418 5.84 0.07 8.47
N GLY A 419 6.64 0.90 9.15
CA GLY A 419 7.17 2.14 8.59
C GLY A 419 6.16 3.29 8.50
N ALA A 420 5.03 3.23 9.23
CA ALA A 420 4.14 4.37 9.36
C ALA A 420 4.79 5.48 10.21
N GLU A 421 4.57 6.72 9.83
CA GLU A 421 5.04 7.88 10.59
C GLU A 421 4.15 8.07 11.82
N THR A 422 4.71 7.82 13.01
CA THR A 422 4.02 8.08 14.28
C THR A 422 4.06 9.56 14.62
N VAL A 423 2.94 10.09 15.09
CA VAL A 423 2.81 11.50 15.46
C VAL A 423 2.51 11.61 16.95
N THR A 424 3.32 12.39 17.65
CA THR A 424 3.05 12.78 19.03
C THR A 424 2.56 14.21 19.05
N THR A 425 1.27 14.39 19.39
CA THR A 425 0.70 15.73 19.60
C THR A 425 0.92 16.13 21.05
N PRO A 426 1.42 17.35 21.34
CA PRO A 426 1.50 17.84 22.71
C PRO A 426 0.11 17.85 23.33
N ALA A 427 -0.06 17.17 24.47
CA ALA A 427 -1.25 17.26 25.29
C ALA A 427 -1.05 18.34 26.35
N GLY A 428 -2.06 19.14 26.65
CA GLY A 428 -2.07 20.07 27.75
C GLY A 428 -2.09 19.36 29.11
N GLU A 429 -1.97 20.12 30.20
CA GLU A 429 -2.05 19.56 31.55
C GLU A 429 -3.45 18.96 31.80
N GLY A 430 -3.52 17.66 32.03
CA GLY A 430 -4.77 16.93 32.26
C GLY A 430 -5.47 16.45 31.00
N GLU A 431 -4.94 16.71 29.81
CA GLU A 431 -5.46 16.18 28.53
C GLU A 431 -4.92 14.79 28.21
N LEU A 432 -5.70 14.04 27.43
CA LEU A 432 -5.28 12.74 26.93
C LEU A 432 -4.25 12.85 25.81
N SER A 433 -3.23 12.03 25.87
CA SER A 433 -2.29 11.83 24.76
C SER A 433 -2.79 10.70 23.87
N ILE A 434 -3.49 11.05 22.80
CA ILE A 434 -4.07 10.08 21.88
C ILE A 434 -3.03 9.65 20.84
N PRO A 435 -2.68 8.35 20.76
CA PRO A 435 -1.73 7.85 19.78
C PRO A 435 -2.19 8.11 18.35
N ALA A 436 -1.29 8.54 17.47
CA ALA A 436 -1.60 8.88 16.09
C ALA A 436 -0.50 8.48 15.11
N ILE A 437 -0.92 8.24 13.86
CA ILE A 437 -0.05 8.06 12.69
C ILE A 437 -0.47 9.02 11.57
N ARG A 438 0.44 9.27 10.61
CA ARG A 438 0.10 9.99 9.38
C ARG A 438 -0.80 9.15 8.50
N GLY A 439 -1.86 9.76 8.01
CA GLY A 439 -2.84 9.20 7.08
C GLY A 439 -2.83 9.91 5.74
N VAL A 440 -3.87 9.65 4.96
CA VAL A 440 -4.09 10.21 3.62
C VAL A 440 -4.01 11.73 3.63
N GLY A 441 -3.32 12.30 2.63
CA GLY A 441 -3.14 13.75 2.49
C GLY A 441 -2.35 14.40 3.61
N GLY A 442 -1.58 13.62 4.40
CA GLY A 442 -0.86 14.12 5.57
C GLY A 442 -1.75 14.34 6.80
N GLY A 443 -3.04 13.97 6.74
CA GLY A 443 -3.95 13.96 7.87
C GLY A 443 -3.49 13.04 9.00
N MET A 444 -4.20 13.02 10.11
CA MET A 444 -3.91 12.09 11.21
C MET A 444 -4.94 10.96 11.28
N ILE A 445 -4.49 9.79 11.69
CA ILE A 445 -5.33 8.68 12.13
C ILE A 445 -4.98 8.41 13.58
N ARG A 446 -5.96 8.58 14.47
CA ARG A 446 -5.82 8.32 15.91
C ARG A 446 -6.43 6.98 16.27
N PHE A 447 -5.92 6.41 17.33
CA PHE A 447 -6.43 5.13 17.85
C PHE A 447 -6.93 5.32 19.29
N ILE A 448 -8.16 4.86 19.51
CA ILE A 448 -8.84 4.94 20.80
C ILE A 448 -9.31 3.53 21.17
N ASP A 449 -8.93 3.06 22.35
CA ASP A 449 -9.36 1.77 22.89
C ASP A 449 -10.23 1.92 24.12
N ALA A 450 -11.06 0.91 24.37
CA ALA A 450 -11.94 0.86 25.53
C ALA A 450 -11.24 0.39 26.83
N GLY A 451 -10.00 -0.10 26.72
CA GLY A 451 -9.25 -0.67 27.83
C GLY A 451 -8.37 0.33 28.60
N SER A 452 -8.23 1.55 28.10
CA SER A 452 -7.40 2.61 28.67
C SER A 452 -8.22 3.87 29.03
N ASP A 453 -7.55 4.90 29.55
CA ASP A 453 -8.17 6.20 29.82
C ASP A 453 -8.69 6.88 28.54
N LEU A 454 -8.29 6.43 27.35
CA LEU A 454 -8.78 6.94 26.07
C LEU A 454 -10.29 6.76 25.91
N ALA A 455 -10.87 5.73 26.52
CA ALA A 455 -12.33 5.53 26.59
C ALA A 455 -13.09 6.72 27.20
N ARG A 456 -12.41 7.55 27.98
CA ARG A 456 -12.97 8.70 28.68
C ARG A 456 -12.69 10.03 27.99
N LEU A 457 -12.34 10.01 26.70
CA LEU A 457 -12.01 11.19 25.90
C LEU A 457 -13.02 12.32 26.09
N TRP A 458 -14.30 12.01 25.96
CA TRP A 458 -15.38 13.00 26.03
C TRP A 458 -15.63 13.57 27.44
N GLU A 459 -15.14 12.90 28.49
CA GLU A 459 -15.23 13.35 29.87
C GLU A 459 -14.02 14.19 30.29
N ILE A 460 -12.84 13.86 29.73
CA ILE A 460 -11.56 14.46 30.13
C ILE A 460 -11.26 15.69 29.29
N ASP A 461 -11.34 15.57 27.96
CA ASP A 461 -10.91 16.63 27.04
C ASP A 461 -12.02 17.60 26.65
N PHE A 462 -13.30 17.30 26.98
CA PHE A 462 -14.42 18.15 26.59
C PHE A 462 -15.30 18.58 27.78
N VAL A 463 -15.70 19.86 27.79
CA VAL A 463 -16.69 20.42 28.71
C VAL A 463 -18.03 20.38 28.00
N PRO A 464 -19.08 19.74 28.59
CA PRO A 464 -20.41 19.71 27.99
C PRO A 464 -21.01 21.10 27.87
N VAL A 465 -21.67 21.39 26.76
CA VAL A 465 -22.40 22.64 26.55
C VAL A 465 -23.69 22.64 27.39
N ALA A 466 -23.85 23.65 28.22
CA ALA A 466 -25.04 23.76 29.07
C ALA A 466 -26.32 23.89 28.22
N GLY A 467 -27.32 23.03 28.48
CA GLY A 467 -28.56 23.01 27.74
C GLY A 467 -28.46 22.39 26.34
N ALA A 468 -27.40 21.63 26.07
CA ALA A 468 -27.33 20.82 24.86
C ALA A 468 -28.61 19.98 24.72
N GLY A 469 -29.27 20.08 23.57
CA GLY A 469 -30.51 19.37 23.28
C GLY A 469 -30.37 17.87 23.16
N ASP A 470 -31.44 17.22 22.75
CA ASP A 470 -31.42 15.79 22.39
C ASP A 470 -30.42 15.52 21.27
N VAL A 471 -29.54 14.56 21.46
CA VAL A 471 -28.53 14.12 20.50
C VAL A 471 -29.02 13.03 19.54
N SER A 472 -30.29 12.59 19.63
CA SER A 472 -30.90 11.61 18.72
C SER A 472 -31.07 12.14 17.29
N GLY A 473 -31.26 13.46 17.17
CA GLY A 473 -31.29 14.19 15.91
C GLY A 473 -32.36 13.70 14.92
N VAL A 474 -31.93 13.38 13.70
CA VAL A 474 -32.81 12.88 12.61
C VAL A 474 -32.69 11.37 12.39
N GLY A 475 -32.02 10.65 13.29
CA GLY A 475 -31.87 9.19 13.24
C GLY A 475 -30.59 8.70 12.55
N LEU A 476 -29.59 9.57 12.34
CA LEU A 476 -28.24 9.11 11.95
C LEU A 476 -27.59 8.41 13.15
N ARG A 477 -26.98 7.25 12.92
CA ARG A 477 -26.49 6.37 13.99
C ARG A 477 -24.99 6.37 14.15
N ARG A 478 -24.27 6.13 13.06
CA ARG A 478 -22.81 5.99 13.04
C ARG A 478 -22.26 6.45 11.70
N VAL A 479 -20.96 6.65 11.62
CA VAL A 479 -20.27 6.76 10.33
C VAL A 479 -20.30 5.38 9.67
N ASP A 480 -20.88 5.28 8.46
CA ASP A 480 -20.90 4.06 7.67
C ASP A 480 -19.57 3.86 6.92
N HIS A 481 -19.15 4.91 6.23
CA HIS A 481 -17.86 4.89 5.52
C HIS A 481 -17.29 6.30 5.31
N LEU A 482 -15.98 6.32 5.05
CA LEU A 482 -15.21 7.50 4.66
C LEU A 482 -14.69 7.29 3.23
N ALA A 483 -14.92 8.24 2.34
CA ALA A 483 -14.38 8.19 1.00
C ALA A 483 -13.20 9.14 0.86
N GLN A 484 -12.05 8.58 0.60
CA GLN A 484 -10.80 9.28 0.38
C GLN A 484 -10.47 9.29 -1.12
N THR A 485 -10.21 10.48 -1.65
CA THR A 485 -9.91 10.66 -3.07
C THR A 485 -8.45 11.09 -3.23
N MET A 486 -7.74 10.45 -4.14
CA MET A 486 -6.31 10.57 -4.34
C MET A 486 -5.93 10.28 -5.78
N LYS A 487 -4.66 10.46 -6.15
CA LYS A 487 -4.14 9.92 -7.40
C LYS A 487 -4.11 8.41 -7.36
N TYR A 488 -4.20 7.77 -8.53
CA TYR A 488 -4.30 6.30 -8.59
C TYR A 488 -3.08 5.60 -8.01
N GLU A 489 -1.87 6.11 -8.24
CA GLU A 489 -0.64 5.57 -7.68
C GLU A 489 -0.62 5.57 -6.14
N GLU A 490 -1.24 6.58 -5.50
CA GLU A 490 -1.37 6.65 -4.04
C GLU A 490 -2.39 5.63 -3.51
N MET A 491 -3.40 5.25 -4.31
CA MET A 491 -4.45 4.33 -3.90
C MET A 491 -3.89 2.94 -3.55
N LEU A 492 -2.89 2.45 -4.27
CA LEU A 492 -2.24 1.17 -3.99
C LEU A 492 -1.50 1.23 -2.65
N THR A 493 -0.71 2.29 -2.43
CA THR A 493 -0.04 2.58 -1.15
C THR A 493 -1.02 2.55 0.03
N TRP A 494 -2.15 3.26 -0.09
CA TRP A 494 -3.13 3.34 0.99
C TRP A 494 -3.93 2.05 1.17
N THR A 495 -4.16 1.28 0.10
CA THR A 495 -4.71 -0.08 0.21
C THR A 495 -3.82 -0.95 1.10
N LEU A 496 -2.53 -1.03 0.78
CA LEU A 496 -1.56 -1.80 1.56
C LEU A 496 -1.44 -1.27 3.00
N PHE A 497 -1.45 0.07 3.18
CA PHE A 497 -1.36 0.70 4.49
C PHE A 497 -2.49 0.23 5.42
N TYR A 498 -3.74 0.38 5.01
CA TYR A 498 -4.89 -0.02 5.81
C TYR A 498 -4.92 -1.52 6.09
N THR A 499 -4.74 -2.35 5.06
CA THR A 499 -4.81 -3.82 5.20
C THR A 499 -3.64 -4.43 5.96
N SER A 500 -2.50 -3.75 6.04
CA SER A 500 -1.34 -4.23 6.82
C SER A 500 -1.41 -3.88 8.31
N ILE A 501 -2.05 -2.76 8.66
CA ILE A 501 -2.15 -2.27 10.05
C ILE A 501 -3.44 -2.75 10.72
N LEU A 502 -4.57 -2.62 10.04
CA LEU A 502 -5.90 -2.97 10.54
C LEU A 502 -6.33 -4.35 10.02
N ASP A 503 -7.14 -5.05 10.77
CA ASP A 503 -7.75 -6.32 10.35
C ASP A 503 -8.91 -6.03 9.40
N THR A 504 -8.57 -5.79 8.16
CA THR A 504 -9.47 -5.41 7.07
C THR A 504 -9.14 -6.17 5.81
N GLY A 505 -10.17 -6.43 5.01
CA GLY A 505 -10.07 -6.96 3.66
C GLY A 505 -10.26 -5.89 2.59
N LYS A 506 -9.82 -6.19 1.37
CA LYS A 506 -10.07 -5.36 0.20
C LYS A 506 -11.18 -5.94 -0.65
N VAL A 507 -12.15 -5.11 -1.04
CA VAL A 507 -13.19 -5.46 -2.00
C VAL A 507 -12.62 -5.38 -3.43
N PRO A 508 -13.10 -6.18 -4.40
CA PRO A 508 -12.68 -6.05 -5.78
C PRO A 508 -12.77 -4.60 -6.29
N MET A 509 -11.76 -4.19 -7.04
CA MET A 509 -11.70 -2.83 -7.60
C MET A 509 -12.78 -2.65 -8.68
N VAL A 510 -13.41 -1.48 -8.71
CA VAL A 510 -14.45 -1.11 -9.68
C VAL A 510 -14.01 0.15 -10.44
N ASP A 511 -14.19 0.11 -11.75
CA ASP A 511 -14.02 1.28 -12.61
C ASP A 511 -15.30 2.11 -12.62
N VAL A 512 -15.24 3.31 -12.07
CA VAL A 512 -16.35 4.26 -12.05
C VAL A 512 -16.21 5.21 -13.24
N VAL A 513 -17.21 5.21 -14.12
CA VAL A 513 -17.22 6.07 -15.31
C VAL A 513 -17.61 7.49 -14.91
N ASP A 514 -16.68 8.42 -15.08
CA ASP A 514 -16.90 9.86 -15.06
C ASP A 514 -16.86 10.38 -16.51
N PRO A 515 -17.70 11.32 -16.96
CA PRO A 515 -17.60 11.89 -18.31
C PRO A 515 -16.23 12.46 -18.67
N GLY A 516 -15.40 12.80 -17.69
CA GLY A 516 -14.02 13.29 -17.88
C GLY A 516 -12.96 12.19 -17.90
N GLY A 517 -13.32 10.92 -17.64
CA GLY A 517 -12.39 9.78 -17.60
C GLY A 517 -12.83 8.69 -16.65
N LEU A 518 -11.93 7.81 -16.30
CA LEU A 518 -12.18 6.75 -15.31
C LEU A 518 -11.66 7.15 -13.92
N VAL A 519 -12.37 6.71 -12.89
CA VAL A 519 -11.94 6.74 -11.50
C VAL A 519 -11.98 5.31 -10.98
N ARG A 520 -10.88 4.82 -10.48
CA ARG A 520 -10.84 3.49 -9.87
C ARG A 520 -11.24 3.60 -8.41
N SER A 521 -12.18 2.75 -8.02
CA SER A 521 -12.71 2.74 -6.65
C SER A 521 -12.52 1.37 -6.02
N ARG A 522 -12.08 1.34 -4.77
CA ARG A 522 -11.94 0.13 -3.96
C ARG A 522 -12.37 0.42 -2.53
N ALA A 523 -13.21 -0.42 -1.98
CA ALA A 523 -13.51 -0.37 -0.56
C ALA A 523 -12.54 -1.28 0.22
N ILE A 524 -12.16 -0.83 1.40
CA ILE A 524 -11.45 -1.57 2.42
C ILE A 524 -12.38 -1.63 3.61
N GLN A 525 -12.65 -2.82 4.11
CA GLN A 525 -13.59 -3.02 5.19
C GLN A 525 -13.19 -4.20 6.08
N ASN A 526 -13.66 -4.18 7.31
CA ASN A 526 -13.54 -5.34 8.21
C ASN A 526 -14.78 -6.25 8.11
N ASP A 527 -14.67 -7.47 8.61
CA ASP A 527 -15.74 -8.47 8.54
C ASP A 527 -17.03 -8.04 9.25
N SER A 528 -16.92 -7.23 10.31
CA SER A 528 -18.09 -6.69 11.02
C SER A 528 -18.84 -5.59 10.24
N GLY A 529 -18.20 -4.99 9.23
CA GLY A 529 -18.71 -3.84 8.48
C GLY A 529 -18.82 -2.55 9.31
N GLU A 530 -18.15 -2.48 10.45
CA GLU A 530 -18.12 -1.27 11.28
C GLU A 530 -17.12 -0.24 10.78
N LEU A 531 -16.06 -0.69 10.10
CA LEU A 531 -15.14 0.18 9.39
C LEU A 531 -15.21 -0.09 7.89
N ARG A 532 -15.51 0.97 7.12
CA ARG A 532 -15.33 1.01 5.66
C ARG A 532 -14.62 2.28 5.26
N VAL A 533 -13.61 2.13 4.42
CA VAL A 533 -12.90 3.23 3.77
C VAL A 533 -12.93 2.99 2.27
N THR A 534 -13.51 3.92 1.52
CA THR A 534 -13.51 3.85 0.05
C THR A 534 -12.36 4.70 -0.47
N LEU A 535 -11.46 4.08 -1.23
CA LEU A 535 -10.34 4.75 -1.90
C LEU A 535 -10.73 4.98 -3.36
N ASN A 536 -10.68 6.24 -3.80
CA ASN A 536 -11.01 6.66 -5.15
C ASN A 536 -9.76 7.21 -5.84
N GLY A 537 -9.16 6.42 -6.73
CA GLY A 537 -7.95 6.78 -7.47
C GLY A 537 -8.29 7.44 -8.80
N ALA A 538 -7.93 8.72 -8.97
CA ALA A 538 -8.09 9.44 -10.22
C ALA A 538 -6.83 9.33 -11.08
N GLU A 539 -7.00 8.90 -12.34
CA GLU A 539 -5.92 8.92 -13.36
C GLU A 539 -5.94 10.20 -14.20
N ASN A 540 -7.10 10.90 -14.22
CA ASN A 540 -7.31 12.04 -15.09
C ASN A 540 -7.84 13.25 -14.32
N GLN A 541 -7.17 14.39 -14.46
CA GLN A 541 -7.55 15.67 -13.84
C GLN A 541 -8.92 16.20 -14.29
N ASN A 542 -9.45 15.76 -15.45
CA ASN A 542 -10.76 16.19 -15.95
C ASN A 542 -11.96 15.50 -15.25
N THR A 543 -11.70 14.51 -14.41
CA THR A 543 -12.73 13.86 -13.60
C THR A 543 -13.10 14.74 -12.40
N LEU A 544 -14.28 14.52 -11.80
CA LEU A 544 -14.63 15.20 -10.53
C LEU A 544 -13.64 14.86 -9.41
N ALA A 545 -13.11 13.64 -9.39
CA ALA A 545 -12.08 13.23 -8.45
C ALA A 545 -10.76 13.97 -8.70
N GLY A 546 -10.35 14.13 -9.98
CA GLY A 546 -9.17 14.93 -10.35
C GLY A 546 -9.31 16.40 -9.95
N HIS A 547 -10.46 17.02 -10.24
CA HIS A 547 -10.74 18.40 -9.79
C HIS A 547 -10.73 18.55 -8.27
N PHE A 548 -11.21 17.55 -7.53
CA PHE A 548 -11.13 17.55 -6.07
C PHE A 548 -9.68 17.60 -5.60
N ILE A 549 -8.82 16.70 -6.13
CA ILE A 549 -7.39 16.66 -5.80
C ILE A 549 -6.69 17.98 -6.09
N ASP A 550 -7.00 18.60 -7.22
CA ASP A 550 -6.42 19.91 -7.58
C ASP A 550 -6.85 21.03 -6.61
N ARG A 551 -8.10 21.04 -6.17
CA ARG A 551 -8.64 22.05 -5.26
C ARG A 551 -8.20 21.86 -3.81
N THR A 552 -8.01 20.62 -3.39
CA THR A 552 -7.52 20.30 -2.05
C THR A 552 -5.98 20.24 -1.98
N PHE A 553 -5.29 20.51 -3.09
CA PHE A 553 -3.83 20.42 -3.19
C PHE A 553 -3.28 19.04 -2.78
N GLY A 554 -4.01 17.97 -3.08
CA GLY A 554 -3.61 16.59 -2.80
C GLY A 554 -4.77 15.69 -2.38
N ALA A 555 -4.42 14.52 -1.87
CA ALA A 555 -5.39 13.54 -1.39
C ALA A 555 -6.11 14.04 -0.13
N ALA A 556 -7.41 13.75 -0.02
CA ALA A 556 -8.22 14.13 1.16
C ALA A 556 -9.49 13.30 1.26
N VAL A 557 -10.21 13.43 2.38
CA VAL A 557 -11.58 12.89 2.53
C VAL A 557 -12.54 13.74 1.69
N GLN A 558 -13.18 13.11 0.72
CA GLN A 558 -14.14 13.77 -0.18
C GLN A 558 -15.57 13.69 0.32
N HIS A 559 -15.97 12.57 0.95
CA HIS A 559 -17.28 12.48 1.59
C HIS A 559 -17.26 11.58 2.83
N ILE A 560 -18.27 11.82 3.67
CA ILE A 560 -18.56 11.05 4.87
C ILE A 560 -19.98 10.52 4.74
N ALA A 561 -20.13 9.20 4.88
CA ALA A 561 -21.44 8.55 4.85
C ALA A 561 -21.92 8.22 6.28
N PHE A 562 -23.17 8.52 6.55
CA PHE A 562 -23.81 8.23 7.83
C PHE A 562 -24.90 7.18 7.65
N ALA A 563 -24.86 6.13 8.47
CA ALA A 563 -25.90 5.11 8.52
C ALA A 563 -27.14 5.62 9.28
N CYS A 564 -28.32 5.24 8.79
CA CYS A 564 -29.60 5.45 9.47
C CYS A 564 -30.44 4.16 9.49
N ASP A 565 -31.41 4.08 10.38
CA ASP A 565 -32.28 2.90 10.52
C ASP A 565 -33.45 2.90 9.51
N ASP A 566 -33.94 4.09 9.12
CA ASP A 566 -35.01 4.29 8.15
C ASP A 566 -34.70 5.49 7.25
N ILE A 567 -34.31 5.19 6.01
CA ILE A 567 -33.87 6.20 5.04
C ILE A 567 -34.96 7.19 4.71
N PHE A 568 -36.24 6.74 4.66
CA PHE A 568 -37.36 7.61 4.31
C PHE A 568 -37.74 8.52 5.46
N ALA A 569 -37.83 8.01 6.70
CA ALA A 569 -38.06 8.82 7.88
C ALA A 569 -36.95 9.85 8.09
N THR A 570 -35.70 9.45 7.89
CA THR A 570 -34.53 10.33 7.96
C THR A 570 -34.58 11.41 6.88
N ALA A 571 -34.89 11.05 5.63
CA ALA A 571 -35.00 12.02 4.52
C ALA A 571 -36.14 13.03 4.76
N GLU A 572 -37.28 12.59 5.27
CA GLU A 572 -38.41 13.46 5.63
C GLU A 572 -38.05 14.45 6.77
N ALA A 573 -37.38 13.93 7.80
CA ALA A 573 -36.93 14.75 8.93
C ALA A 573 -35.87 15.79 8.50
N LEU A 574 -34.95 15.41 7.61
CA LEU A 574 -33.96 16.32 7.04
C LEU A 574 -34.60 17.40 6.16
N ALA A 575 -35.52 17.00 5.27
CA ALA A 575 -36.26 17.95 4.43
C ALA A 575 -37.05 18.99 5.25
N ALA A 576 -37.68 18.56 6.35
CA ALA A 576 -38.38 19.45 7.27
C ALA A 576 -37.46 20.46 7.96
N ARG A 577 -36.14 20.18 8.05
CA ARG A 577 -35.10 21.07 8.60
C ARG A 577 -34.43 21.94 7.54
N GLY A 578 -34.84 21.82 6.27
CA GLY A 578 -34.25 22.56 5.14
C GLY A 578 -33.01 21.95 4.50
N PHE A 579 -32.79 20.65 4.70
CA PHE A 579 -31.74 19.95 4.00
C PHE A 579 -32.05 19.83 2.49
N GLU A 580 -31.12 20.23 1.65
CA GLU A 580 -31.23 20.12 0.20
C GLU A 580 -30.46 18.88 -0.28
N ALA A 581 -31.18 17.84 -0.69
CA ALA A 581 -30.59 16.67 -1.31
C ALA A 581 -30.10 16.98 -2.74
N LEU A 582 -29.04 16.32 -3.16
CA LEU A 582 -28.55 16.35 -4.55
C LEU A 582 -29.61 15.69 -5.46
N ALA A 583 -30.21 16.49 -6.34
CA ALA A 583 -31.30 16.04 -7.19
C ALA A 583 -30.86 15.03 -8.27
N MET A 584 -31.44 13.83 -8.27
CA MET A 584 -31.25 12.83 -9.33
C MET A 584 -32.17 13.11 -10.52
N SER A 585 -31.79 12.65 -11.71
CA SER A 585 -32.63 12.80 -12.91
C SER A 585 -33.80 11.82 -12.88
N ALA A 586 -34.93 12.19 -13.53
CA ALA A 586 -36.05 11.25 -13.71
C ALA A 586 -35.62 9.98 -14.44
N ASN A 587 -34.72 10.07 -15.40
CA ASN A 587 -34.19 8.91 -16.16
C ASN A 587 -33.53 7.87 -15.26
N TYR A 588 -32.99 8.28 -14.10
CA TYR A 588 -32.43 7.31 -13.14
C TYR A 588 -33.54 6.40 -12.59
N TYR A 589 -34.68 6.97 -12.22
CA TYR A 589 -35.80 6.19 -11.65
C TYR A 589 -36.51 5.34 -12.70
N ASP A 590 -36.57 5.81 -13.97
CA ASP A 590 -37.07 5.01 -15.07
C ASP A 590 -36.18 3.77 -15.32
N ASP A 591 -34.84 3.97 -15.33
CA ASP A 591 -33.87 2.88 -15.45
C ASP A 591 -33.93 1.92 -14.24
N LEU A 592 -34.03 2.47 -13.06
CA LEU A 592 -34.14 1.70 -11.81
C LEU A 592 -35.36 0.79 -11.80
N GLY A 593 -36.53 1.32 -12.24
CA GLY A 593 -37.77 0.56 -12.36
C GLY A 593 -37.64 -0.62 -13.36
N ALA A 594 -36.98 -0.36 -14.50
CA ALA A 594 -36.75 -1.39 -15.50
C ALA A 594 -35.76 -2.46 -15.04
N ARG A 595 -34.71 -2.04 -14.30
CA ARG A 595 -33.61 -2.92 -13.85
C ARG A 595 -34.04 -3.87 -12.74
N PHE A 596 -34.80 -3.38 -11.77
CA PHE A 596 -35.20 -4.16 -10.58
C PHE A 596 -36.69 -4.51 -10.55
N GLY A 597 -37.49 -4.06 -11.51
CA GLY A 597 -38.94 -4.37 -11.57
C GLY A 597 -39.72 -3.71 -10.42
N LEU A 598 -39.31 -2.54 -9.96
CA LEU A 598 -39.91 -1.82 -8.84
C LEU A 598 -41.26 -1.23 -9.23
N ASP A 599 -42.20 -1.18 -8.27
CA ASP A 599 -43.53 -0.59 -8.51
C ASP A 599 -43.45 0.96 -8.55
N GLU A 600 -44.40 1.58 -9.24
CA GLU A 600 -44.47 2.99 -9.51
C GLU A 600 -44.57 3.85 -8.21
N ALA A 601 -45.29 3.35 -7.20
CA ALA A 601 -45.46 4.04 -5.94
C ALA A 601 -44.14 4.10 -5.16
N PHE A 602 -43.37 3.01 -5.17
CA PHE A 602 -42.05 2.95 -4.55
C PHE A 602 -41.04 3.85 -5.28
N LEU A 603 -41.01 3.81 -6.62
CA LEU A 603 -40.18 4.68 -7.44
C LEU A 603 -40.48 6.16 -7.21
N SER A 604 -41.76 6.53 -7.15
CA SER A 604 -42.18 7.90 -6.84
C SER A 604 -41.72 8.35 -5.46
N ARG A 605 -41.72 7.47 -4.47
CA ARG A 605 -41.23 7.75 -3.13
C ARG A 605 -39.72 7.96 -3.10
N LEU A 606 -38.95 7.11 -3.80
CA LEU A 606 -37.49 7.28 -3.97
C LEU A 606 -37.16 8.63 -4.64
N GLN A 607 -37.89 8.93 -5.73
CA GLN A 607 -37.68 10.18 -6.48
C GLN A 607 -37.99 11.44 -5.65
N THR A 608 -39.03 11.41 -4.83
CA THR A 608 -39.42 12.54 -3.96
C THR A 608 -38.27 13.03 -3.08
N PHE A 609 -37.46 12.10 -2.57
CA PHE A 609 -36.35 12.40 -1.67
C PHE A 609 -34.97 12.28 -2.31
N SER A 610 -34.92 12.10 -3.64
CA SER A 610 -33.67 11.89 -4.40
C SER A 610 -32.85 10.68 -3.89
N ILE A 611 -33.52 9.63 -3.39
CA ILE A 611 -32.92 8.40 -2.89
C ILE A 611 -32.53 7.51 -4.06
N LEU A 612 -31.26 7.06 -4.08
CA LEU A 612 -30.77 6.02 -4.97
C LEU A 612 -30.96 4.66 -4.30
N TYR A 613 -31.06 3.62 -5.12
CA TYR A 613 -31.32 2.25 -4.69
C TYR A 613 -30.37 1.28 -5.41
N ASP A 614 -29.96 0.27 -4.70
CA ASP A 614 -29.25 -0.89 -5.26
C ASP A 614 -29.66 -2.15 -4.49
N GLU A 615 -29.56 -3.32 -5.13
CA GLU A 615 -29.79 -4.60 -4.48
C GLU A 615 -28.89 -5.68 -5.09
N ASP A 616 -28.52 -6.63 -4.27
CA ASP A 616 -27.80 -7.84 -4.64
C ASP A 616 -28.52 -9.09 -4.10
N ALA A 617 -27.85 -10.24 -4.20
CA ALA A 617 -28.42 -11.51 -3.72
C ALA A 617 -28.58 -11.56 -2.19
N GLN A 618 -27.89 -10.69 -1.44
CA GLN A 618 -27.87 -10.65 0.02
C GLN A 618 -28.83 -9.62 0.58
N GLY A 619 -29.00 -8.46 -0.09
CA GLY A 619 -29.81 -7.41 0.51
C GLY A 619 -30.02 -6.17 -0.36
N ARG A 620 -30.46 -5.11 0.30
CA ARG A 620 -30.83 -3.83 -0.33
C ARG A 620 -30.06 -2.67 0.25
N PHE A 621 -29.78 -1.68 -0.58
CA PHE A 621 -29.04 -0.48 -0.23
C PHE A 621 -29.75 0.78 -0.71
N PHE A 622 -29.87 1.74 0.18
CA PHE A 622 -30.44 3.05 -0.08
C PHE A 622 -29.42 4.11 0.24
N GLN A 623 -29.35 5.15 -0.59
CA GLN A 623 -28.42 6.26 -0.37
C GLN A 623 -28.95 7.55 -0.97
N PHE A 624 -28.66 8.68 -0.34
CA PHE A 624 -28.83 10.00 -0.92
C PHE A 624 -27.74 10.96 -0.43
N TYR A 625 -27.54 12.05 -1.12
CA TYR A 625 -26.38 12.90 -0.94
C TYR A 625 -26.80 14.34 -0.64
N SER A 626 -25.99 15.05 0.16
CA SER A 626 -26.05 16.51 0.20
C SER A 626 -25.51 17.09 -1.12
N ARG A 627 -25.88 18.35 -1.40
CA ARG A 627 -25.13 19.13 -2.40
C ARG A 627 -23.70 19.36 -1.90
N ARG A 628 -22.76 19.60 -2.83
CA ARG A 628 -21.39 19.96 -2.45
C ARG A 628 -21.38 21.34 -1.83
N ARG A 629 -20.48 21.52 -0.87
CA ARG A 629 -20.28 22.80 -0.20
C ARG A 629 -19.05 23.52 -0.77
N SER A 630 -18.79 24.72 -0.27
CA SER A 630 -17.60 25.51 -0.62
C SER A 630 -16.29 24.71 -0.43
N SER A 631 -16.23 23.84 0.58
CA SER A 631 -15.10 22.95 0.89
C SER A 631 -14.98 21.72 -0.03
N GLU A 632 -15.79 21.58 -1.08
CA GLU A 632 -15.86 20.41 -1.98
C GLU A 632 -16.30 19.10 -1.30
N ILE A 633 -16.42 19.07 0.03
CA ILE A 633 -16.89 17.92 0.80
C ILE A 633 -18.41 17.84 0.70
N PHE A 634 -18.91 16.62 0.62
CA PHE A 634 -20.33 16.33 0.69
C PHE A 634 -20.62 15.18 1.66
N PHE A 635 -21.88 15.07 2.06
CA PHE A 635 -22.30 14.04 2.98
C PHE A 635 -23.25 13.07 2.29
N GLU A 636 -23.20 11.83 2.72
CA GLU A 636 -24.05 10.76 2.24
C GLU A 636 -24.86 10.19 3.40
N ILE A 637 -26.10 9.84 3.18
CA ILE A 637 -26.95 9.15 4.14
C ILE A 637 -27.29 7.78 3.54
N VAL A 638 -27.10 6.72 4.32
CA VAL A 638 -27.24 5.35 3.83
C VAL A 638 -28.08 4.47 4.76
N GLN A 639 -28.77 3.51 4.15
CA GLN A 639 -29.40 2.40 4.86
C GLN A 639 -29.06 1.09 4.16
N ARG A 640 -28.59 0.12 4.95
CA ARG A 640 -28.30 -1.26 4.51
C ARG A 640 -29.34 -2.18 5.12
N LEU A 641 -29.98 -3.02 4.31
CA LEU A 641 -30.96 -4.01 4.75
C LEU A 641 -30.56 -5.41 4.30
N ASP A 642 -30.99 -6.39 5.08
CA ASP A 642 -30.96 -7.81 4.76
C ASP A 642 -29.53 -8.38 4.51
N GLY A 643 -28.47 -7.67 4.93
CA GLY A 643 -27.08 -8.12 4.79
C GLY A 643 -26.35 -7.60 3.54
N TYR A 644 -26.88 -6.54 2.87
CA TYR A 644 -26.15 -5.89 1.77
C TYR A 644 -24.77 -5.41 2.23
N ASP A 645 -23.72 -5.92 1.59
CA ASP A 645 -22.32 -5.60 1.94
C ASP A 645 -21.59 -4.73 0.89
N GLY A 646 -22.23 -4.45 -0.25
CA GLY A 646 -21.74 -3.55 -1.28
C GLY A 646 -21.59 -2.09 -0.78
N TYR A 647 -21.02 -1.23 -1.61
CA TYR A 647 -20.86 0.21 -1.31
C TYR A 647 -21.54 1.12 -2.35
N GLY A 648 -22.56 0.60 -3.05
CA GLY A 648 -23.37 1.37 -3.98
C GLY A 648 -22.62 1.88 -5.22
N ALA A 649 -21.55 1.21 -5.63
CA ALA A 649 -20.71 1.60 -6.78
C ALA A 649 -21.52 1.77 -8.08
N ALA A 650 -22.56 0.95 -8.28
CA ALA A 650 -23.45 1.04 -9.43
C ALA A 650 -24.15 2.39 -9.56
N ASN A 651 -24.35 3.09 -8.46
CA ASN A 651 -24.98 4.42 -8.39
C ASN A 651 -24.00 5.59 -8.60
N ALA A 652 -22.70 5.34 -8.53
CA ALA A 652 -21.68 6.39 -8.63
C ALA A 652 -21.74 7.21 -9.94
N PRO A 653 -21.95 6.62 -11.14
CA PRO A 653 -22.10 7.40 -12.38
C PRO A 653 -23.28 8.37 -12.36
N PHE A 654 -24.40 7.98 -11.74
CA PHE A 654 -25.59 8.84 -11.62
C PHE A 654 -25.34 10.01 -10.65
N ARG A 655 -24.70 9.74 -9.51
CA ARG A 655 -24.23 10.77 -8.56
C ARG A 655 -23.30 11.76 -9.24
N ILE A 656 -22.28 11.28 -9.95
CA ILE A 656 -21.29 12.10 -10.66
C ILE A 656 -21.99 13.00 -11.67
N SER A 657 -22.94 12.44 -12.45
CA SER A 657 -23.72 13.22 -13.43
C SER A 657 -24.60 14.28 -12.75
N ALA A 658 -25.19 13.97 -11.58
CA ALA A 658 -25.96 14.92 -10.81
C ALA A 658 -25.08 16.07 -10.27
N GLN A 659 -23.91 15.74 -9.72
CA GLN A 659 -22.94 16.74 -9.23
C GLN A 659 -22.44 17.66 -10.35
N LYS A 660 -22.16 17.13 -11.55
CA LYS A 660 -21.79 17.97 -12.70
C LYS A 660 -22.90 18.91 -13.16
N ARG A 661 -24.17 18.47 -13.10
CA ARG A 661 -25.32 19.37 -13.39
C ARG A 661 -25.43 20.47 -12.34
N ASP A 662 -25.26 20.14 -11.06
CA ASP A 662 -25.32 21.08 -9.96
C ASP A 662 -24.24 22.18 -10.11
N LEU A 663 -23.02 21.80 -10.49
CA LEU A 663 -21.93 22.73 -10.79
C LEU A 663 -22.25 23.66 -11.97
N ASN A 664 -22.76 23.12 -13.08
CA ASN A 664 -23.06 23.90 -14.29
C ASN A 664 -24.25 24.84 -14.11
N GLY A 665 -25.13 24.58 -13.15
CA GLY A 665 -26.25 25.46 -12.77
C GLY A 665 -25.85 26.56 -11.78
N SER A 666 -24.63 26.56 -11.25
CA SER A 666 -24.16 27.58 -10.29
C SER A 666 -23.72 28.86 -11.04
N PRO A 667 -24.07 30.07 -10.52
CA PRO A 667 -23.66 31.34 -11.13
C PRO A 667 -22.14 31.52 -11.28
N PHE A 668 -21.35 30.77 -10.52
CA PHE A 668 -19.87 30.82 -10.54
C PHE A 668 -19.26 30.20 -11.81
N THR A 669 -19.91 29.21 -12.44
CA THR A 669 -19.39 28.53 -13.64
C THR A 669 -19.64 29.33 -14.93
N ALA A 670 -20.55 30.30 -14.92
CA ALA A 670 -20.78 31.21 -16.05
C ALA A 670 -19.63 32.23 -16.27
N ALA A 671 -18.75 32.42 -15.28
CA ALA A 671 -17.67 33.41 -15.31
C ALA A 671 -16.31 32.85 -15.79
N THR A 672 -16.16 31.53 -15.86
CA THR A 672 -14.87 30.86 -16.22
C THR A 672 -14.89 30.19 -17.62
N GLY A 673 -15.98 30.35 -18.37
CA GLY A 673 -16.11 29.89 -19.75
C GLY A 673 -15.70 30.95 -20.76
N ASN A 674 -14.37 31.16 -20.87
CA ASN A 674 -13.72 31.75 -22.07
C ASN A 674 -12.30 31.20 -22.18
#